data_c86f2448392a32644b83621225e2601b
#
_entry.id   c86f2448392a32644b83621225e2601b
#
_cell.length_a   1.000
_cell.length_b   1.000
_cell.length_c   1.000
_cell.angle_alpha   90.00
_cell.angle_beta   90.00
_cell.angle_gamma   90.00
#
_symmetry.space_group_name_H-M   'P 1'
#
loop_
_entity.id
_entity.type
_entity.pdbx_description
1 polymer ?
#
loop_
_entity_poly.entity_id
_entity_poly.type
_entity_poly.pdbx_seq_one_letter_code
_entity_poly.pdbx_strand_id
1 'polypeptide(L)'
;MPMMKPILPKPRIVRCDGGFVTICSDAAFICSVEAAPFDSPVYAHACRLLQETLTAQGCLTAGALTYPIRLAVEPDSALLEGHAEADAYAVRVTESGAELVGRDAGGALYAVQTFAQLLDGDADCLTLPCCEIVDWPSFPTRGLFLEDRYGSDFLDKEDWLKAIDYFAQMKLNSLTVGIYGCWCQQFDGMISEFLYVPFRKYPQLKTPRHLKYFDVQSRKWVYRENVLPTMFEEDFFGEIIAYAKERNITVKPLMNSYGHNTLIPRLLPELSAKDENGCDTGFGVCTSSDETYRIMGDLYDEIIDRYLAPNGIDAIQIGLDEVWEGIGMDAVDPFKFHTPFCKCEKCRTKERSELMIEYIIRLCHHLKNRGMRSVYIYQDMLQYEFNVLDERLAQRLRDEGLHDTVVIDWWDYAREDRLFRGKPLNSCFRSIIKSFTGYYHWSLPMEYLTNIRGCARLAQEHGFEGMEAYSSLAHCHDKSYRYLAELAWNIDTLDDQPDFLKRYAASCFPGAGTAAEHALALMSDVTDALRFDDQMGANHLFRLDYYNYTYVKADKPYPRRFPEEVFEVIHAKEEEYAAAFSRIRTMAEEALNFFESACSDTEGDRAAARMWRAIAEQYVVIADEYLGLLALEKETDADNACELLTLLLSAREGLMQTLTDTRAKGNQYMCLRIQSIYRQVLVDLLAYADACVQRGEPFHVDMEHLENITGNALRALR
;
A
#
# COMPACT_ATOMS: atom_id res chain seq x y z
N MET A 1 -33.63 11.67 -18.04
CA MET A 1 -32.99 12.84 -17.41
C MET A 1 -31.56 12.43 -17.07
N PRO A 2 -30.53 13.23 -17.35
CA PRO A 2 -29.21 12.93 -16.88
C PRO A 2 -29.26 12.81 -15.35
N MET A 3 -28.61 11.82 -14.80
CA MET A 3 -28.46 11.65 -13.35
C MET A 3 -27.09 12.17 -12.96
N MET A 4 -26.97 12.77 -11.78
CA MET A 4 -25.68 13.19 -11.25
C MET A 4 -24.73 11.98 -11.20
N LYS A 5 -23.51 12.15 -11.70
CA LYS A 5 -22.45 11.13 -11.59
C LYS A 5 -22.15 10.80 -10.13
N PRO A 6 -21.77 9.56 -9.80
CA PRO A 6 -21.33 9.24 -8.44
C PRO A 6 -20.08 10.03 -8.08
N ILE A 7 -20.05 10.57 -6.87
CA ILE A 7 -18.91 11.28 -6.30
C ILE A 7 -18.20 10.35 -5.30
N LEU A 8 -16.88 10.25 -5.40
CA LEU A 8 -16.01 9.49 -4.51
C LEU A 8 -14.87 10.39 -3.99
N PRO A 9 -14.68 10.50 -2.67
CA PRO A 9 -15.53 10.01 -1.58
C PRO A 9 -16.92 10.64 -1.58
N LYS A 10 -17.92 9.94 -1.00
CA LYS A 10 -19.31 10.39 -0.91
C LYS A 10 -19.41 11.65 -0.06
N PRO A 11 -19.92 12.77 -0.61
CA PRO A 11 -20.13 13.98 0.19
C PRO A 11 -21.23 13.78 1.24
N ARG A 12 -21.11 14.51 2.35
CA ARG A 12 -22.06 14.42 3.46
C ARG A 12 -23.42 15.03 3.14
N ILE A 13 -23.42 16.20 2.56
CA ILE A 13 -24.66 16.92 2.21
C ILE A 13 -24.66 17.18 0.71
N VAL A 14 -25.67 16.68 0.04
CA VAL A 14 -25.94 16.93 -1.38
C VAL A 14 -27.41 17.32 -1.54
N ARG A 15 -27.67 18.51 -2.06
CA ARG A 15 -29.01 19.00 -2.36
C ARG A 15 -29.09 19.33 -3.85
N CYS A 16 -29.95 18.64 -4.59
CA CYS A 16 -30.16 18.87 -6.01
C CYS A 16 -31.61 19.27 -6.24
N ASP A 17 -31.83 20.30 -7.05
CA ASP A 17 -33.16 20.76 -7.47
C ASP A 17 -33.66 20.07 -8.75
N GLY A 18 -32.82 19.22 -9.36
CA GLY A 18 -33.13 18.50 -10.61
C GLY A 18 -32.84 19.29 -11.88
N GLY A 19 -32.33 20.54 -11.76
CA GLY A 19 -31.86 21.33 -12.88
C GLY A 19 -30.50 20.92 -13.39
N PHE A 20 -30.20 21.26 -14.65
CA PHE A 20 -28.89 21.05 -15.27
C PHE A 20 -28.49 22.29 -16.07
N VAL A 21 -27.22 22.61 -16.00
CA VAL A 21 -26.59 23.59 -16.91
C VAL A 21 -25.93 22.81 -18.04
N THR A 22 -26.17 23.24 -19.27
CA THR A 22 -25.52 22.66 -20.45
C THR A 22 -24.59 23.73 -21.06
N ILE A 23 -23.33 23.40 -21.19
CA ILE A 23 -22.29 24.22 -21.78
C ILE A 23 -21.86 23.54 -23.09
N CYS A 24 -22.27 24.10 -24.23
CA CYS A 24 -21.94 23.51 -25.53
C CYS A 24 -20.99 24.46 -26.33
N SER A 25 -20.06 23.88 -27.06
CA SER A 25 -19.10 24.63 -27.88
C SER A 25 -19.75 25.50 -28.97
N ASP A 26 -20.89 25.07 -29.50
CA ASP A 26 -21.66 25.81 -30.51
C ASP A 26 -22.46 27.00 -29.96
N ALA A 27 -22.71 27.04 -28.67
CA ALA A 27 -23.56 28.03 -28.01
C ALA A 27 -22.82 29.23 -27.41
N ALA A 28 -21.51 29.33 -27.65
CA ALA A 28 -20.74 30.49 -27.21
C ALA A 28 -20.67 30.69 -25.66
N PHE A 29 -20.73 29.65 -24.88
CA PHE A 29 -20.43 29.71 -23.43
C PHE A 29 -18.93 29.59 -23.19
N ILE A 30 -18.38 30.51 -22.37
CA ILE A 30 -17.02 30.41 -21.82
C ILE A 30 -17.16 30.24 -20.31
N CYS A 31 -16.41 29.30 -19.72
CA CYS A 31 -16.19 29.33 -18.30
C CYS A 31 -15.17 30.40 -17.96
N SER A 32 -15.55 31.40 -17.18
CA SER A 32 -14.61 32.38 -16.60
C SER A 32 -14.30 32.00 -15.17
N VAL A 33 -13.02 31.80 -14.87
CA VAL A 33 -12.57 31.49 -13.50
C VAL A 33 -12.22 32.79 -12.78
N GLU A 34 -12.92 33.07 -11.66
CA GLU A 34 -12.65 34.18 -10.76
C GLU A 34 -12.06 33.63 -9.46
N ALA A 35 -10.74 33.62 -9.34
CA ALA A 35 -10.05 33.19 -8.12
C ALA A 35 -9.79 34.41 -7.21
N ALA A 36 -10.33 34.35 -5.98
CA ALA A 36 -10.01 35.34 -4.97
C ALA A 36 -8.54 35.17 -4.54
N PRO A 37 -7.79 36.28 -4.32
CA PRO A 37 -6.40 36.18 -3.90
C PRO A 37 -6.23 35.46 -2.55
N PHE A 38 -5.40 34.42 -2.52
CA PHE A 38 -5.02 33.70 -1.31
C PHE A 38 -3.59 33.14 -1.45
N ASP A 39 -2.71 33.50 -0.52
CA ASP A 39 -1.29 33.10 -0.58
C ASP A 39 -1.08 31.71 0.02
N SER A 40 -1.17 30.70 -0.84
CA SER A 40 -0.91 29.31 -0.47
C SER A 40 -0.54 28.49 -1.73
N PRO A 41 0.49 27.62 -1.67
CA PRO A 41 0.82 26.73 -2.76
C PRO A 41 -0.30 25.72 -3.06
N VAL A 42 -1.06 25.28 -2.06
CA VAL A 42 -2.24 24.42 -2.23
C VAL A 42 -3.34 25.13 -3.00
N TYR A 43 -3.62 26.39 -2.63
CA TYR A 43 -4.63 27.17 -3.34
C TYR A 43 -4.19 27.50 -4.79
N ALA A 44 -2.92 27.83 -4.99
CA ALA A 44 -2.39 28.04 -6.33
C ALA A 44 -2.51 26.76 -7.20
N HIS A 45 -2.31 25.58 -6.60
CA HIS A 45 -2.55 24.31 -7.28
C HIS A 45 -4.05 24.09 -7.57
N ALA A 46 -4.94 24.40 -6.64
CA ALA A 46 -6.40 24.34 -6.88
C ALA A 46 -6.82 25.20 -8.07
N CYS A 47 -6.28 26.43 -8.18
CA CYS A 47 -6.53 27.32 -9.34
C CYS A 47 -6.03 26.69 -10.65
N ARG A 48 -4.82 26.13 -10.66
CA ARG A 48 -4.29 25.43 -11.85
C ARG A 48 -5.14 24.22 -12.22
N LEU A 49 -5.49 23.38 -11.26
CA LEU A 49 -6.29 22.19 -11.48
C LEU A 49 -7.67 22.52 -12.07
N LEU A 50 -8.32 23.58 -11.57
CA LEU A 50 -9.60 24.05 -12.13
C LEU A 50 -9.44 24.48 -13.59
N GLN A 51 -8.41 25.27 -13.91
CA GLN A 51 -8.13 25.73 -15.27
C GLN A 51 -7.81 24.56 -16.21
N GLU A 52 -6.97 23.64 -15.78
CA GLU A 52 -6.60 22.43 -16.54
C GLU A 52 -7.82 21.55 -16.81
N THR A 53 -8.67 21.32 -15.79
CA THR A 53 -9.91 20.55 -15.92
C THR A 53 -10.83 21.16 -16.95
N LEU A 54 -11.08 22.46 -16.88
CA LEU A 54 -11.95 23.17 -17.83
C LEU A 54 -11.35 23.23 -19.24
N THR A 55 -10.03 23.37 -19.36
CA THR A 55 -9.32 23.37 -20.63
C THR A 55 -9.42 22.00 -21.31
N ALA A 56 -9.22 20.92 -20.55
CA ALA A 56 -9.34 19.54 -21.04
C ALA A 56 -10.75 19.23 -21.57
N GLN A 57 -11.77 19.89 -21.01
CA GLN A 57 -13.17 19.79 -21.44
C GLN A 57 -13.54 20.81 -22.56
N GLY A 58 -12.58 21.56 -23.06
CA GLY A 58 -12.82 22.55 -24.13
C GLY A 58 -13.57 23.83 -23.69
N CYS A 59 -13.79 24.02 -22.38
CA CYS A 59 -14.63 25.10 -21.84
C CYS A 59 -13.99 26.49 -21.80
N LEU A 60 -12.71 26.63 -22.08
CA LEU A 60 -11.98 27.93 -22.03
C LEU A 60 -11.73 28.53 -23.42
N THR A 61 -12.50 28.19 -24.45
CA THR A 61 -12.40 28.76 -25.77
C THR A 61 -13.30 30.00 -25.94
N ALA A 62 -12.94 30.93 -26.83
CA ALA A 62 -13.59 32.20 -26.98
C ALA A 62 -15.08 32.09 -27.44
N GLY A 63 -16.01 32.62 -26.66
CA GLY A 63 -17.46 32.65 -26.92
C GLY A 63 -18.15 33.89 -26.37
N ALA A 64 -19.44 34.04 -26.65
CA ALA A 64 -20.21 35.26 -26.38
C ALA A 64 -20.91 35.32 -24.99
N LEU A 65 -21.06 34.19 -24.30
CA LEU A 65 -21.69 34.12 -22.99
C LEU A 65 -20.71 33.50 -21.99
N THR A 66 -20.62 34.07 -20.77
CA THR A 66 -19.73 33.61 -19.73
C THR A 66 -20.52 32.88 -18.64
N TYR A 67 -20.07 31.66 -18.29
CA TYR A 67 -20.50 30.96 -17.09
C TYR A 67 -19.42 31.19 -16.01
N PRO A 68 -19.67 32.05 -15.01
CA PRO A 68 -18.67 32.38 -14.01
C PRO A 68 -18.52 31.22 -13.00
N ILE A 69 -17.25 30.87 -12.72
CA ILE A 69 -16.89 29.93 -11.68
C ILE A 69 -16.02 30.68 -10.68
N ARG A 70 -16.53 30.89 -9.48
CA ARG A 70 -15.82 31.58 -8.41
C ARG A 70 -15.13 30.54 -7.52
N LEU A 71 -13.81 30.68 -7.31
CA LEU A 71 -13.02 29.91 -6.35
C LEU A 71 -12.52 30.82 -5.24
N ALA A 72 -12.78 30.47 -3.98
CA ALA A 72 -12.38 31.28 -2.84
C ALA A 72 -12.05 30.44 -1.58
N VAL A 73 -11.20 31.01 -0.73
CA VAL A 73 -11.02 30.57 0.66
C VAL A 73 -11.74 31.55 1.57
N GLU A 74 -12.82 31.12 2.18
CA GLU A 74 -13.70 31.94 3.02
C GLU A 74 -14.14 31.16 4.25
N PRO A 75 -13.35 31.21 5.37
CA PRO A 75 -13.67 30.46 6.60
C PRO A 75 -15.05 30.74 7.18
N ASP A 76 -15.55 31.97 6.98
CA ASP A 76 -16.82 32.46 7.53
C ASP A 76 -17.94 32.53 6.48
N SER A 77 -17.80 31.80 5.38
CA SER A 77 -18.82 31.73 4.34
C SER A 77 -20.13 31.15 4.89
N ALA A 78 -21.27 31.80 4.52
CA ALA A 78 -22.60 31.27 4.85
C ALA A 78 -22.87 29.88 4.31
N LEU A 79 -22.14 29.46 3.26
CA LEU A 79 -22.20 28.08 2.70
C LEU A 79 -21.60 27.05 3.65
N LEU A 80 -20.70 27.46 4.55
CA LEU A 80 -20.00 26.64 5.53
C LEU A 80 -20.50 26.87 6.97
N GLU A 81 -21.66 27.50 7.13
CA GLU A 81 -22.22 27.76 8.45
C GLU A 81 -22.38 26.46 9.25
N GLY A 82 -21.83 26.45 10.46
CA GLY A 82 -21.84 25.27 11.35
C GLY A 82 -20.69 24.25 11.13
N HIS A 83 -19.82 24.49 10.14
CA HIS A 83 -18.70 23.59 9.81
C HIS A 83 -17.36 24.27 10.02
N ALA A 84 -16.70 23.91 11.13
CA ALA A 84 -15.42 24.49 11.55
C ALA A 84 -14.21 23.57 11.28
N GLU A 85 -14.46 22.41 10.69
CA GLU A 85 -13.47 21.40 10.42
C GLU A 85 -12.45 21.90 9.37
N ALA A 86 -11.19 21.59 9.54
CA ALA A 86 -10.19 21.79 8.50
C ALA A 86 -10.58 21.00 7.24
N ASP A 87 -10.17 21.51 6.08
CA ASP A 87 -10.50 20.92 4.78
C ASP A 87 -12.00 20.94 4.40
N ALA A 88 -12.88 21.57 5.19
CA ALA A 88 -14.30 21.71 4.85
C ALA A 88 -14.48 22.59 3.60
N TYR A 89 -15.47 22.25 2.78
CA TYR A 89 -15.76 22.99 1.56
C TYR A 89 -17.24 22.97 1.18
N ALA A 90 -17.62 23.90 0.31
CA ALA A 90 -18.92 23.92 -0.35
C ALA A 90 -18.76 24.11 -1.87
N VAL A 91 -19.64 23.46 -2.61
CA VAL A 91 -19.82 23.63 -4.07
C VAL A 91 -21.28 23.97 -4.31
N ARG A 92 -21.53 25.12 -4.93
CA ARG A 92 -22.89 25.50 -5.37
C ARG A 92 -22.86 25.72 -6.89
N VAL A 93 -23.70 24.98 -7.59
CA VAL A 93 -23.90 25.09 -9.05
C VAL A 93 -25.32 25.55 -9.31
N THR A 94 -25.46 26.65 -10.07
CA THR A 94 -26.72 27.22 -10.48
C THR A 94 -26.73 27.44 -12.00
N GLU A 95 -27.88 27.78 -12.58
CA GLU A 95 -27.95 28.14 -14.01
C GLU A 95 -27.10 29.35 -14.38
N SER A 96 -26.75 30.21 -13.43
CA SER A 96 -26.03 31.46 -13.67
C SER A 96 -24.55 31.45 -13.32
N GLY A 97 -24.04 30.39 -12.68
CA GLY A 97 -22.64 30.27 -12.27
C GLY A 97 -22.40 29.24 -11.20
N ALA A 98 -21.13 28.97 -10.88
CA ALA A 98 -20.73 28.07 -9.80
C ALA A 98 -19.87 28.79 -8.75
N GLU A 99 -20.06 28.43 -7.48
CA GLU A 99 -19.26 28.89 -6.35
C GLU A 99 -18.55 27.67 -5.72
N LEU A 100 -17.23 27.76 -5.62
CA LEU A 100 -16.35 26.78 -5.00
C LEU A 100 -15.68 27.45 -3.81
N VAL A 101 -16.06 27.08 -2.60
CA VAL A 101 -15.62 27.76 -1.38
C VAL A 101 -14.98 26.75 -0.45
N GLY A 102 -13.72 26.97 -0.11
CA GLY A 102 -13.02 26.24 0.93
C GLY A 102 -12.96 27.03 2.24
N ARG A 103 -13.02 26.34 3.38
CA ARG A 103 -12.71 26.92 4.66
C ARG A 103 -11.24 27.37 4.75
N ASP A 104 -10.38 26.58 4.13
CA ASP A 104 -8.94 26.77 3.99
C ASP A 104 -8.49 26.38 2.57
N ALA A 105 -7.18 26.38 2.33
CA ALA A 105 -6.62 26.03 1.02
C ALA A 105 -6.89 24.55 0.62
N GLY A 106 -6.89 23.63 1.60
CA GLY A 106 -7.24 22.23 1.38
C GLY A 106 -8.70 22.07 0.98
N GLY A 107 -9.61 22.75 1.71
CA GLY A 107 -11.04 22.78 1.36
C GLY A 107 -11.29 23.34 -0.04
N ALA A 108 -10.58 24.41 -0.44
CA ALA A 108 -10.70 24.96 -1.79
C ALA A 108 -10.23 23.95 -2.87
N LEU A 109 -9.14 23.21 -2.62
CA LEU A 109 -8.69 22.15 -3.51
C LEU A 109 -9.74 21.04 -3.62
N TYR A 110 -10.32 20.60 -2.51
CA TYR A 110 -11.33 19.53 -2.50
C TYR A 110 -12.66 19.97 -3.12
N ALA A 111 -13.00 21.27 -3.03
CA ALA A 111 -14.14 21.84 -3.77
C ALA A 111 -13.91 21.71 -5.29
N VAL A 112 -12.70 22.02 -5.78
CA VAL A 112 -12.34 21.86 -7.20
C VAL A 112 -12.40 20.40 -7.62
N GLN A 113 -11.85 19.47 -6.84
CA GLN A 113 -11.88 18.04 -7.15
C GLN A 113 -13.30 17.49 -7.18
N THR A 114 -14.18 17.95 -6.29
CA THR A 114 -15.60 17.57 -6.28
C THR A 114 -16.33 18.17 -7.48
N PHE A 115 -16.08 19.41 -7.80
CA PHE A 115 -16.65 20.07 -8.97
C PHE A 115 -16.22 19.35 -10.28
N ALA A 116 -14.98 18.93 -10.39
CA ALA A 116 -14.49 18.16 -11.53
C ALA A 116 -15.24 16.83 -11.73
N GLN A 117 -15.66 16.16 -10.63
CA GLN A 117 -16.47 14.93 -10.72
C GLN A 117 -17.92 15.17 -11.15
N LEU A 118 -18.43 16.41 -11.02
CA LEU A 118 -19.78 16.78 -11.47
C LEU A 118 -19.86 17.00 -12.99
N LEU A 119 -18.74 17.25 -13.66
CA LEU A 119 -18.69 17.50 -15.09
C LEU A 119 -19.06 16.23 -15.86
N ASP A 120 -20.04 16.31 -16.75
CA ASP A 120 -20.50 15.19 -17.57
C ASP A 120 -20.61 15.61 -19.04
N GLY A 121 -20.10 14.79 -19.95
CA GLY A 121 -20.09 15.05 -21.38
C GLY A 121 -18.67 15.11 -21.96
N ASP A 122 -18.57 15.67 -23.17
CA ASP A 122 -17.34 15.80 -23.92
C ASP A 122 -17.04 17.27 -24.27
N ALA A 123 -16.01 17.51 -25.09
CA ALA A 123 -15.60 18.84 -25.50
C ALA A 123 -16.68 19.61 -26.29
N ASP A 124 -17.68 18.94 -26.85
CA ASP A 124 -18.73 19.55 -27.64
C ASP A 124 -19.95 19.94 -26.81
N CYS A 125 -20.23 19.17 -25.73
CA CYS A 125 -21.38 19.44 -24.87
C CYS A 125 -21.14 18.92 -23.46
N LEU A 126 -20.89 19.82 -22.52
CA LEU A 126 -20.69 19.56 -21.11
C LEU A 126 -21.95 19.86 -20.30
N THR A 127 -22.32 18.98 -19.40
CA THR A 127 -23.43 19.18 -18.48
C THR A 127 -22.99 19.21 -17.02
N LEU A 128 -23.66 20.03 -16.22
CA LEU A 128 -23.47 20.17 -14.76
C LEU A 128 -24.82 20.08 -14.05
N PRO A 129 -24.99 19.28 -13.02
CA PRO A 129 -26.21 19.30 -12.21
C PRO A 129 -26.26 20.59 -11.38
N CYS A 130 -27.42 21.26 -11.32
CA CYS A 130 -27.67 22.32 -10.35
C CYS A 130 -27.78 21.69 -8.98
N CYS A 131 -26.83 22.02 -8.10
CA CYS A 131 -26.74 21.40 -6.78
C CYS A 131 -26.02 22.29 -5.76
N GLU A 132 -26.21 21.97 -4.51
CA GLU A 132 -25.42 22.45 -3.39
C GLU A 132 -24.82 21.26 -2.65
N ILE A 133 -23.48 21.26 -2.51
CA ILE A 133 -22.71 20.25 -1.76
C ILE A 133 -22.01 20.96 -0.64
N VAL A 134 -22.14 20.45 0.60
CA VAL A 134 -21.36 20.87 1.76
C VAL A 134 -20.72 19.64 2.37
N ASP A 135 -19.40 19.70 2.56
CA ASP A 135 -18.65 18.50 2.88
C ASP A 135 -17.41 18.79 3.75
N TRP A 136 -17.03 17.82 4.57
CA TRP A 136 -15.89 17.91 5.49
C TRP A 136 -15.41 16.52 5.89
N PRO A 137 -14.10 16.34 6.24
CA PRO A 137 -13.56 15.03 6.59
C PRO A 137 -13.95 14.59 8.00
N SER A 138 -14.03 13.26 8.19
CA SER A 138 -14.21 12.65 9.52
C SER A 138 -12.92 12.63 10.32
N PHE A 139 -11.78 12.40 9.64
CA PHE A 139 -10.48 12.35 10.29
C PHE A 139 -9.56 13.42 9.73
N PRO A 140 -8.84 14.16 10.61
CA PRO A 140 -7.83 15.14 10.18
C PRO A 140 -6.72 14.54 9.35
N THR A 141 -6.22 13.33 9.70
CA THR A 141 -5.19 12.61 8.96
C THR A 141 -5.83 11.45 8.19
N ARG A 142 -5.61 11.42 6.86
CA ARG A 142 -6.17 10.43 5.94
C ARG A 142 -5.09 10.03 4.96
N GLY A 143 -4.65 8.76 4.98
CA GLY A 143 -3.48 8.48 4.16
C GLY A 143 -3.11 7.04 3.95
N LEU A 144 -1.91 6.91 3.40
CA LEU A 144 -1.26 5.62 3.13
C LEU A 144 0.12 5.60 3.75
N PHE A 145 0.54 4.41 4.15
CA PHE A 145 1.92 4.08 4.41
C PHE A 145 2.44 3.19 3.27
N LEU A 146 3.41 3.70 2.54
CA LEU A 146 4.11 2.97 1.50
C LEU A 146 5.44 2.45 2.06
N GLU A 147 5.43 1.22 2.50
CA GLU A 147 6.66 0.50 2.75
C GLU A 147 7.09 -0.21 1.47
N ASP A 148 8.38 -0.15 1.16
CA ASP A 148 8.69 -0.56 -0.15
C ASP A 148 9.96 -1.32 -0.44
N ARG A 149 10.07 -2.42 0.17
CA ARG A 149 10.91 -3.53 -0.28
C ARG A 149 10.39 -4.19 -1.57
N TYR A 150 9.36 -3.64 -2.20
CA TYR A 150 8.56 -4.38 -3.17
C TYR A 150 8.29 -3.63 -4.48
N GLY A 151 9.14 -2.70 -4.81
CA GLY A 151 9.14 -2.09 -6.13
C GLY A 151 9.04 -0.57 -6.16
N SER A 152 8.51 0.15 -5.15
CA SER A 152 8.51 1.61 -5.18
C SER A 152 9.91 2.21 -5.00
N ASP A 153 10.84 1.45 -4.46
CA ASP A 153 12.26 1.81 -4.44
C ASP A 153 12.89 1.86 -5.86
N PHE A 154 12.22 1.28 -6.86
CA PHE A 154 12.61 1.37 -8.27
C PHE A 154 11.81 2.37 -9.09
N LEU A 155 10.85 3.07 -8.50
CA LEU A 155 10.12 4.14 -9.15
C LEU A 155 11.04 5.35 -9.33
N ASP A 156 11.00 5.95 -10.51
CA ASP A 156 11.65 7.22 -10.76
C ASP A 156 10.82 8.40 -10.21
N LYS A 157 11.36 9.60 -10.29
CA LYS A 157 10.68 10.80 -9.80
C LYS A 157 9.31 11.00 -10.46
N GLU A 158 9.20 10.77 -11.76
CA GLU A 158 7.95 10.96 -12.49
C GLU A 158 6.87 9.98 -12.04
N ASP A 159 7.23 8.73 -11.79
CA ASP A 159 6.31 7.73 -11.26
C ASP A 159 5.80 8.12 -9.86
N TRP A 160 6.67 8.65 -8.99
CA TRP A 160 6.28 9.18 -7.68
C TRP A 160 5.32 10.37 -7.79
N LEU A 161 5.58 11.31 -8.72
CA LEU A 161 4.68 12.45 -8.93
C LEU A 161 3.29 12.00 -9.38
N LYS A 162 3.22 11.03 -10.30
CA LYS A 162 1.94 10.42 -10.73
C LYS A 162 1.21 9.74 -9.58
N ALA A 163 1.94 9.04 -8.71
CA ALA A 163 1.36 8.40 -7.54
C ALA A 163 0.76 9.43 -6.56
N ILE A 164 1.46 10.53 -6.33
CA ILE A 164 0.98 11.62 -5.48
C ILE A 164 -0.29 12.25 -6.07
N ASP A 165 -0.33 12.52 -7.38
CA ASP A 165 -1.53 13.01 -8.07
C ASP A 165 -2.71 12.04 -7.92
N TYR A 166 -2.45 10.75 -8.06
CA TYR A 166 -3.45 9.70 -7.90
C TYR A 166 -4.05 9.66 -6.49
N PHE A 167 -3.21 9.76 -5.45
CA PHE A 167 -3.70 9.79 -4.06
C PHE A 167 -4.41 11.10 -3.71
N ALA A 168 -3.93 12.22 -4.23
CA ALA A 168 -4.55 13.53 -4.04
C ALA A 168 -6.00 13.55 -4.53
N GLN A 169 -6.30 12.91 -5.66
CA GLN A 169 -7.66 12.82 -6.22
C GLN A 169 -8.66 12.11 -5.30
N MET A 170 -8.17 11.30 -4.36
CA MET A 170 -8.96 10.61 -3.35
C MET A 170 -9.17 11.43 -2.06
N LYS A 171 -8.73 12.68 -2.02
CA LYS A 171 -8.72 13.56 -0.83
C LYS A 171 -7.90 13.01 0.34
N LEU A 172 -6.90 12.16 0.05
CA LEU A 172 -5.90 11.75 1.02
C LEU A 172 -4.93 12.90 1.26
N ASN A 173 -4.53 13.14 2.51
CA ASN A 173 -3.66 14.26 2.90
C ASN A 173 -2.41 13.82 3.68
N SER A 174 -2.18 12.54 3.80
CA SER A 174 -1.00 11.97 4.48
C SER A 174 -0.38 10.85 3.66
N LEU A 175 0.95 10.86 3.56
CA LEU A 175 1.72 9.81 2.94
C LEU A 175 2.92 9.49 3.80
N THR A 176 2.91 8.35 4.47
CA THR A 176 4.08 7.83 5.16
C THR A 176 4.93 7.04 4.16
N VAL A 177 6.19 7.40 4.00
CA VAL A 177 7.14 6.72 3.11
C VAL A 177 8.22 6.04 3.93
N GLY A 178 8.31 4.73 3.85
CA GLY A 178 9.40 3.97 4.45
C GLY A 178 10.70 4.25 3.72
N ILE A 179 11.57 5.09 4.26
CA ILE A 179 12.88 5.41 3.68
C ILE A 179 13.99 4.51 4.19
N TYR A 180 13.79 3.88 5.32
CA TYR A 180 14.65 2.82 5.84
C TYR A 180 13.83 1.82 6.65
N GLY A 181 13.97 0.58 6.25
CA GLY A 181 13.46 -0.58 6.95
C GLY A 181 14.21 -1.82 6.55
N CYS A 182 14.04 -2.87 7.32
CA CYS A 182 14.63 -4.15 7.04
C CYS A 182 13.66 -5.24 7.47
N TRP A 183 13.42 -6.13 6.56
CA TRP A 183 12.78 -7.41 6.88
C TRP A 183 13.75 -8.49 6.46
N CYS A 184 14.38 -9.13 7.35
CA CYS A 184 15.53 -10.00 7.23
C CYS A 184 15.82 -10.61 5.85
N GLN A 185 14.80 -10.98 5.08
CA GLN A 185 14.99 -11.54 3.73
C GLN A 185 13.77 -11.39 2.82
N GLN A 186 14.02 -11.39 1.52
CA GLN A 186 12.99 -11.46 0.48
C GLN A 186 12.70 -12.91 0.08
N PHE A 187 11.62 -13.12 -0.70
CA PHE A 187 11.13 -14.44 -1.13
C PHE A 187 12.13 -15.30 -1.88
N ASP A 188 13.16 -14.74 -2.44
CA ASP A 188 14.23 -15.43 -3.16
C ASP A 188 15.47 -15.62 -2.30
N GLY A 189 15.35 -15.42 -1.00
CA GLY A 189 16.46 -15.54 -0.07
C GLY A 189 17.42 -14.36 -0.06
N MET A 190 17.09 -13.26 -0.77
CA MET A 190 17.86 -12.03 -0.74
C MET A 190 17.54 -11.22 0.51
N ILE A 191 18.50 -10.44 0.99
CA ILE A 191 18.27 -9.50 2.08
C ILE A 191 17.30 -8.42 1.62
N SER A 192 16.27 -8.15 2.40
CA SER A 192 15.23 -7.16 2.10
C SER A 192 15.46 -5.81 2.76
N GLU A 193 16.69 -5.50 3.09
CA GLU A 193 17.03 -4.16 3.57
C GLU A 193 16.86 -3.16 2.45
N PHE A 194 16.28 -2.02 2.77
CA PHE A 194 16.17 -0.89 1.85
C PHE A 194 16.53 0.40 2.56
N LEU A 195 17.22 1.26 1.85
CA LEU A 195 17.52 2.62 2.24
C LEU A 195 17.35 3.49 1.01
N TYR A 196 16.34 4.36 1.02
CA TYR A 196 15.96 5.15 -0.15
C TYR A 196 16.82 6.38 -0.38
N VAL A 197 17.40 6.93 0.68
CA VAL A 197 18.15 8.17 0.61
C VAL A 197 19.58 7.98 1.12
N PRO A 198 20.57 8.57 0.45
CA PRO A 198 21.96 8.48 0.90
C PRO A 198 22.19 9.36 2.13
N PHE A 199 22.97 8.88 3.09
CA PHE A 199 23.47 9.67 4.22
C PHE A 199 24.88 10.19 3.92
N ARG A 200 25.06 11.50 3.96
CA ARG A 200 26.36 12.16 3.67
C ARG A 200 27.41 11.89 4.75
N LYS A 201 26.94 11.85 6.01
CA LYS A 201 27.82 11.57 7.17
C LYS A 201 28.20 10.08 7.25
N TYR A 202 27.36 9.20 6.74
CA TYR A 202 27.53 7.74 6.77
C TYR A 202 27.37 7.12 5.38
N PRO A 203 28.28 7.42 4.42
CA PRO A 203 28.12 7.00 3.02
C PRO A 203 28.26 5.47 2.80
N GLN A 204 28.72 4.72 3.81
CA GLN A 204 28.73 3.26 3.80
C GLN A 204 27.33 2.65 3.95
N LEU A 205 26.35 3.41 4.47
CA LEU A 205 24.95 2.94 4.56
C LEU A 205 24.35 2.94 3.17
N LYS A 206 24.22 1.77 2.59
CA LYS A 206 23.59 1.54 1.29
C LYS A 206 23.18 0.08 1.15
N THR A 207 22.14 -0.17 0.36
CA THR A 207 21.50 -1.47 0.18
C THR A 207 21.48 -1.90 -1.28
N PRO A 208 22.64 -2.22 -1.89
CA PRO A 208 22.65 -2.72 -3.27
C PRO A 208 22.01 -4.10 -3.33
N ARG A 209 21.16 -4.32 -4.34
CA ARG A 209 20.47 -5.57 -4.57
C ARG A 209 20.74 -6.17 -5.94
N HIS A 210 20.51 -7.47 -6.06
CA HIS A 210 20.54 -8.17 -7.32
C HIS A 210 19.11 -8.37 -7.82
N LEU A 211 18.84 -8.01 -9.06
CA LEU A 211 17.53 -8.17 -9.68
C LEU A 211 17.62 -9.29 -10.73
N LYS A 212 16.76 -10.29 -10.61
CA LYS A 212 16.65 -11.37 -11.58
C LYS A 212 15.20 -11.76 -11.80
N TYR A 213 14.76 -11.76 -13.05
CA TYR A 213 13.43 -12.20 -13.46
C TYR A 213 13.46 -12.70 -14.91
N PHE A 214 12.47 -13.49 -15.27
CA PHE A 214 12.29 -13.93 -16.65
C PHE A 214 11.46 -12.91 -17.42
N ASP A 215 12.02 -12.39 -18.50
CA ASP A 215 11.30 -11.51 -19.42
C ASP A 215 10.65 -12.35 -20.53
N VAL A 216 9.32 -12.36 -20.53
CA VAL A 216 8.52 -13.17 -21.45
C VAL A 216 8.61 -12.67 -22.90
N GLN A 217 8.82 -11.37 -23.11
CA GLN A 217 8.92 -10.79 -24.44
C GLN A 217 10.22 -11.22 -25.13
N SER A 218 11.35 -11.08 -24.46
CA SER A 218 12.65 -11.51 -25.00
C SER A 218 12.92 -13.00 -24.81
N ARG A 219 12.09 -13.70 -24.02
CA ARG A 219 12.27 -15.10 -23.58
C ARG A 219 13.64 -15.36 -22.93
N LYS A 220 14.12 -14.41 -22.13
CA LYS A 220 15.43 -14.45 -21.49
C LYS A 220 15.33 -14.06 -20.02
N TRP A 221 16.25 -14.63 -19.23
CA TRP A 221 16.50 -14.12 -17.88
C TRP A 221 17.19 -12.78 -17.96
N VAL A 222 16.59 -11.78 -17.29
CA VAL A 222 17.19 -10.47 -17.04
C VAL A 222 17.91 -10.54 -15.70
N TYR A 223 19.14 -10.05 -15.67
CA TYR A 223 19.96 -10.00 -14.46
C TYR A 223 20.66 -8.65 -14.36
N ARG A 224 20.53 -8.00 -13.20
CA ARG A 224 21.20 -6.75 -12.90
C ARG A 224 21.81 -6.82 -11.50
N GLU A 225 23.08 -6.52 -11.40
CA GLU A 225 23.83 -6.53 -10.14
C GLU A 225 23.94 -5.14 -9.54
N ASN A 226 24.03 -5.09 -8.21
CA ASN A 226 24.31 -3.87 -7.45
C ASN A 226 23.34 -2.72 -7.73
N VAL A 227 22.07 -3.02 -7.91
CA VAL A 227 21.03 -2.00 -8.14
C VAL A 227 20.69 -1.34 -6.81
N LEU A 228 20.80 -0.02 -6.78
CA LEU A 228 20.36 0.82 -5.68
C LEU A 228 18.96 1.36 -5.94
N PRO A 229 18.21 1.75 -4.91
CA PRO A 229 16.96 2.49 -5.08
C PRO A 229 17.15 3.74 -5.94
N THR A 230 16.21 4.04 -6.82
CA THR A 230 16.31 5.18 -7.74
C THR A 230 16.49 6.49 -6.99
N MET A 231 15.74 6.67 -5.90
CA MET A 231 15.83 7.83 -5.02
C MET A 231 17.19 7.93 -4.29
N PHE A 232 17.89 6.80 -4.10
CA PHE A 232 19.24 6.79 -3.54
C PHE A 232 20.28 7.30 -4.54
N GLU A 233 20.12 6.99 -5.82
CA GLU A 233 21.01 7.44 -6.90
C GLU A 233 20.77 8.89 -7.28
N GLU A 234 19.49 9.29 -7.36
CA GLU A 234 19.06 10.67 -7.64
C GLU A 234 18.23 11.19 -6.47
N ASP A 235 18.82 11.91 -5.58
CA ASP A 235 18.21 12.41 -4.34
C ASP A 235 17.05 13.41 -4.61
N PHE A 236 15.91 12.90 -5.05
CA PHE A 236 14.72 13.69 -5.33
C PHE A 236 13.66 13.65 -4.22
N PHE A 237 13.95 13.10 -3.04
CA PHE A 237 12.95 12.97 -1.98
C PHE A 237 12.39 14.33 -1.52
N GLY A 238 13.24 15.35 -1.42
CA GLY A 238 12.79 16.71 -1.10
C GLY A 238 11.82 17.28 -2.15
N GLU A 239 12.01 16.95 -3.44
CA GLU A 239 11.12 17.38 -4.51
C GLU A 239 9.75 16.70 -4.43
N ILE A 240 9.71 15.41 -4.06
CA ILE A 240 8.47 14.67 -3.81
C ILE A 240 7.68 15.32 -2.67
N ILE A 241 8.35 15.67 -1.56
CA ILE A 241 7.72 16.32 -0.42
C ILE A 241 7.13 17.68 -0.83
N ALA A 242 7.87 18.49 -1.57
CA ALA A 242 7.40 19.79 -2.04
C ALA A 242 6.18 19.64 -2.97
N TYR A 243 6.23 18.68 -3.89
CA TYR A 243 5.15 18.41 -4.83
C TYR A 243 3.86 17.92 -4.13
N ALA A 244 4.00 17.04 -3.16
CA ALA A 244 2.90 16.53 -2.34
C ALA A 244 2.24 17.65 -1.53
N LYS A 245 3.05 18.55 -0.96
CA LYS A 245 2.58 19.69 -0.19
C LYS A 245 1.67 20.61 -1.01
N GLU A 246 1.98 20.86 -2.29
CA GLU A 246 1.10 21.63 -3.17
C GLU A 246 -0.29 20.98 -3.35
N ARG A 247 -0.38 19.67 -3.12
CA ARG A 247 -1.59 18.84 -3.23
C ARG A 247 -2.27 18.55 -1.91
N ASN A 248 -1.93 19.34 -0.89
CA ASN A 248 -2.41 19.16 0.49
C ASN A 248 -2.03 17.82 1.11
N ILE A 249 -0.91 17.19 0.66
CA ILE A 249 -0.41 15.93 1.20
C ILE A 249 0.86 16.20 2.02
N THR A 250 0.85 15.79 3.28
CA THR A 250 2.03 15.77 4.15
C THR A 250 2.75 14.45 3.98
N VAL A 251 4.00 14.48 3.50
CA VAL A 251 4.86 13.30 3.42
C VAL A 251 5.64 13.15 4.71
N LYS A 252 5.46 12.01 5.40
CA LYS A 252 6.18 11.63 6.61
C LYS A 252 7.19 10.53 6.27
N PRO A 253 8.50 10.71 6.46
CA PRO A 253 9.43 9.60 6.34
C PRO A 253 9.29 8.66 7.54
N LEU A 254 9.32 7.35 7.26
CA LEU A 254 9.56 6.33 8.26
C LEU A 254 11.01 5.89 8.16
N MET A 255 11.74 6.02 9.25
CA MET A 255 13.05 5.42 9.41
C MET A 255 13.07 4.60 10.69
N ASN A 256 13.13 3.28 10.53
CA ASN A 256 13.18 2.38 11.68
C ASN A 256 14.41 2.66 12.54
N SER A 257 14.16 2.88 13.84
CA SER A 257 15.22 3.22 14.79
C SER A 257 15.70 2.02 15.58
N TYR A 258 14.83 1.05 15.87
CA TYR A 258 15.17 -0.11 16.67
C TYR A 258 14.62 -1.42 16.07
N GLY A 259 13.33 -1.48 15.75
CA GLY A 259 12.74 -2.61 15.03
C GLY A 259 13.25 -2.67 13.58
N HIS A 260 13.25 -3.86 12.98
CA HIS A 260 13.66 -4.09 11.60
C HIS A 260 14.99 -3.40 11.20
N ASN A 261 15.94 -3.35 12.12
CA ASN A 261 17.18 -2.59 11.95
C ASN A 261 18.38 -3.52 11.97
N THR A 262 18.89 -3.89 10.79
CA THR A 262 20.09 -4.72 10.62
C THR A 262 21.20 -4.01 9.85
N LEU A 263 20.89 -3.13 8.92
CA LEU A 263 21.91 -2.41 8.13
C LEU A 263 22.75 -1.49 9.00
N ILE A 264 22.08 -0.62 9.77
CA ILE A 264 22.77 0.38 10.59
C ILE A 264 23.67 -0.30 11.63
N PRO A 265 23.19 -1.22 12.50
CA PRO A 265 24.06 -1.85 13.51
C PRO A 265 25.14 -2.77 12.92
N ARG A 266 24.96 -3.28 11.71
CA ARG A 266 25.96 -4.08 11.02
C ARG A 266 27.11 -3.23 10.46
N LEU A 267 26.79 -2.08 9.88
CA LEU A 267 27.77 -1.19 9.25
C LEU A 267 28.31 -0.12 10.19
N LEU A 268 27.68 0.10 11.33
CA LEU A 268 28.06 1.01 12.39
C LEU A 268 28.03 0.25 13.73
N PRO A 269 28.99 -0.63 13.98
CA PRO A 269 28.96 -1.56 15.12
C PRO A 269 29.03 -0.86 16.50
N GLU A 270 29.40 0.41 16.55
CA GLU A 270 29.45 1.22 17.78
C GLU A 270 28.09 1.31 18.47
N LEU A 271 26.98 1.28 17.70
CA LEU A 271 25.62 1.30 18.25
C LEU A 271 25.00 -0.09 18.38
N SER A 272 25.61 -1.13 17.82
CA SER A 272 25.03 -2.48 17.77
C SER A 272 24.72 -3.04 19.15
N ALA A 273 23.63 -3.77 19.27
CA ALA A 273 23.37 -4.61 20.43
C ALA A 273 24.51 -5.62 20.64
N LYS A 274 24.79 -5.96 21.90
CA LYS A 274 25.86 -6.91 22.28
C LYS A 274 25.26 -8.21 22.76
N ASP A 275 25.89 -9.33 22.42
CA ASP A 275 25.58 -10.66 22.97
C ASP A 275 26.11 -10.84 24.41
N GLU A 276 26.00 -12.05 24.96
CA GLU A 276 26.47 -12.41 26.30
C GLU A 276 27.99 -12.26 26.47
N ASN A 277 28.75 -12.33 25.37
CA ASN A 277 30.20 -12.25 25.34
C ASN A 277 30.69 -10.82 25.08
N GLY A 278 29.77 -9.87 24.87
CA GLY A 278 30.06 -8.50 24.54
C GLY A 278 30.37 -8.27 23.05
N CYS A 279 30.12 -9.28 22.18
CA CYS A 279 30.29 -9.17 20.75
C CYS A 279 29.09 -8.47 20.11
N ASP A 280 29.36 -7.73 19.02
CA ASP A 280 28.31 -7.08 18.23
C ASP A 280 27.43 -8.11 17.53
N THR A 281 26.11 -7.95 17.66
CA THR A 281 25.14 -8.85 17.01
C THR A 281 24.84 -8.44 15.56
N GLY A 282 25.08 -7.17 15.22
CA GLY A 282 24.67 -6.61 13.92
C GLY A 282 23.14 -6.49 13.74
N PHE A 283 22.38 -6.66 14.84
CA PHE A 283 20.93 -6.58 14.83
C PHE A 283 20.43 -5.88 16.11
N GLY A 284 19.57 -4.86 15.94
CA GLY A 284 19.16 -4.02 17.05
C GLY A 284 20.26 -3.10 17.57
N VAL A 285 19.95 -2.28 18.53
CA VAL A 285 20.85 -1.26 19.06
C VAL A 285 21.04 -1.36 20.56
N CYS A 286 22.20 -0.89 21.08
CA CYS A 286 22.42 -0.79 22.50
C CYS A 286 21.76 0.48 23.07
N THR A 287 20.60 0.35 23.68
CA THR A 287 19.81 1.47 24.22
C THR A 287 20.47 2.16 25.43
N SER A 288 21.52 1.57 26.03
CA SER A 288 22.30 2.18 27.10
C SER A 288 23.62 2.83 26.63
N SER A 289 23.87 2.84 25.32
CA SER A 289 25.07 3.47 24.73
C SER A 289 24.77 4.89 24.26
N ASP A 290 25.60 5.86 24.65
CA ASP A 290 25.49 7.23 24.16
C ASP A 290 25.80 7.33 22.65
N GLU A 291 26.63 6.42 22.13
CA GLU A 291 26.92 6.33 20.69
C GLU A 291 25.69 6.01 19.87
N THR A 292 24.78 5.19 20.41
CA THR A 292 23.48 4.91 19.77
C THR A 292 22.71 6.21 19.53
N TYR A 293 22.57 7.05 20.53
CA TYR A 293 21.82 8.30 20.41
C TYR A 293 22.56 9.34 19.57
N ARG A 294 23.89 9.35 19.61
CA ARG A 294 24.68 10.22 18.75
C ARG A 294 24.50 9.85 17.27
N ILE A 295 24.63 8.57 16.92
CA ILE A 295 24.52 8.12 15.53
C ILE A 295 23.07 8.25 15.04
N MET A 296 22.10 7.78 15.83
CA MET A 296 20.68 7.91 15.46
C MET A 296 20.27 9.39 15.34
N GLY A 297 20.76 10.24 16.24
CA GLY A 297 20.55 11.68 16.16
C GLY A 297 21.12 12.27 14.87
N ASP A 298 22.36 11.93 14.51
CA ASP A 298 22.99 12.37 13.27
C ASP A 298 22.16 11.98 12.01
N LEU A 299 21.61 10.75 11.99
CA LEU A 299 20.79 10.27 10.87
C LEU A 299 19.48 11.03 10.78
N TYR A 300 18.77 11.20 11.90
CA TYR A 300 17.53 11.97 11.92
C TYR A 300 17.75 13.45 11.63
N ASP A 301 18.82 14.03 12.14
CA ASP A 301 19.19 15.42 11.86
C ASP A 301 19.40 15.65 10.37
N GLU A 302 20.06 14.73 9.69
CA GLU A 302 20.27 14.84 8.24
C GLU A 302 18.94 14.74 7.46
N ILE A 303 18.01 13.88 7.87
CA ILE A 303 16.66 13.80 7.28
C ILE A 303 15.90 15.11 7.51
N ILE A 304 15.92 15.63 8.74
CA ILE A 304 15.25 16.86 9.10
C ILE A 304 15.82 18.04 8.29
N ASP A 305 17.13 18.21 8.27
CA ASP A 305 17.78 19.36 7.63
C ASP A 305 17.64 19.34 6.10
N ARG A 306 17.68 18.16 5.49
CA ARG A 306 17.63 18.04 4.02
C ARG A 306 16.22 18.04 3.45
N TYR A 307 15.27 17.43 4.17
CA TYR A 307 13.96 17.13 3.59
C TYR A 307 12.80 17.75 4.35
N LEU A 308 12.79 17.71 5.69
CA LEU A 308 11.62 18.09 6.45
C LEU A 308 11.56 19.60 6.71
N ALA A 309 12.60 20.17 7.32
CA ALA A 309 12.64 21.59 7.66
C ALA A 309 12.47 22.52 6.45
N PRO A 310 13.14 22.29 5.29
CA PRO A 310 12.93 23.12 4.10
C PRO A 310 11.49 23.10 3.59
N ASN A 311 10.74 22.03 3.83
CA ASN A 311 9.36 21.87 3.42
C ASN A 311 8.35 22.19 4.53
N GLY A 312 8.82 22.57 5.74
CA GLY A 312 7.95 22.86 6.88
C GLY A 312 7.21 21.63 7.41
N ILE A 313 7.78 20.45 7.26
CA ILE A 313 7.24 19.20 7.81
C ILE A 313 7.79 19.01 9.22
N ASP A 314 6.91 18.75 10.17
CA ASP A 314 7.21 18.57 11.59
C ASP A 314 6.72 17.24 12.16
N ALA A 315 6.59 16.24 11.28
CA ALA A 315 6.15 14.88 11.57
C ALA A 315 7.13 13.85 11.04
N ILE A 316 7.41 12.82 11.84
CA ILE A 316 8.31 11.72 11.49
C ILE A 316 7.85 10.42 12.17
N GLN A 317 8.06 9.28 11.49
CA GLN A 317 7.81 7.93 12.02
C GLN A 317 9.14 7.27 12.35
N ILE A 318 9.30 6.73 13.56
CA ILE A 318 10.54 6.08 14.02
C ILE A 318 10.43 4.56 14.16
N GLY A 319 9.32 3.96 13.74
CA GLY A 319 9.08 2.52 13.76
C GLY A 319 8.85 1.98 15.18
N LEU A 320 9.72 1.09 15.64
CA LEU A 320 9.70 0.36 16.92
C LEU A 320 8.77 -0.86 16.92
N ASP A 321 8.34 -1.32 15.78
CA ASP A 321 7.57 -2.54 15.61
C ASP A 321 8.46 -3.78 15.62
N GLU A 322 7.87 -4.90 16.00
CA GLU A 322 8.44 -6.25 15.92
C GLU A 322 9.86 -6.40 16.50
N VAL A 323 10.11 -5.77 17.65
CA VAL A 323 11.36 -5.89 18.40
C VAL A 323 11.29 -7.08 19.36
N TRP A 324 11.15 -8.30 18.87
CA TRP A 324 11.12 -9.51 19.69
C TRP A 324 12.21 -10.51 19.31
N GLU A 325 12.42 -11.48 20.18
CA GLU A 325 13.40 -12.55 19.94
C GLU A 325 12.97 -13.42 18.75
N GLY A 326 13.90 -13.75 17.90
CA GLY A 326 13.67 -14.64 16.77
C GLY A 326 13.22 -13.97 15.46
N ILE A 327 12.99 -12.65 15.44
CA ILE A 327 12.70 -11.96 14.19
C ILE A 327 13.96 -11.58 13.41
N GLY A 328 15.08 -11.38 14.09
CA GLY A 328 16.34 -10.98 13.48
C GLY A 328 17.14 -12.15 12.94
N MET A 329 17.09 -12.37 11.63
CA MET A 329 17.97 -13.34 10.97
C MET A 329 19.33 -12.71 10.65
N ASP A 330 20.40 -13.51 10.80
CA ASP A 330 21.75 -13.09 10.40
C ASP A 330 21.83 -12.90 8.88
N ALA A 331 22.47 -11.82 8.46
CA ALA A 331 22.59 -11.49 7.05
C ALA A 331 23.44 -12.48 6.24
N VAL A 332 24.28 -13.25 6.91
CA VAL A 332 25.19 -14.24 6.31
C VAL A 332 24.69 -15.67 6.54
N ASP A 333 24.19 -15.96 7.75
CA ASP A 333 23.66 -17.26 8.13
C ASP A 333 22.19 -17.18 8.52
N PRO A 334 21.28 -17.59 7.64
CA PRO A 334 19.83 -17.48 7.86
C PRO A 334 19.29 -18.36 8.98
N PHE A 335 20.07 -19.32 9.44
CA PHE A 335 19.70 -20.21 10.54
C PHE A 335 20.18 -19.68 11.90
N LYS A 336 20.91 -18.57 11.89
CA LYS A 336 21.33 -17.87 13.08
C LYS A 336 20.41 -16.68 13.33
N PHE A 337 19.67 -16.76 14.42
CA PHE A 337 18.81 -15.68 14.87
C PHE A 337 19.51 -14.88 15.97
N HIS A 338 19.38 -13.57 15.87
CA HIS A 338 19.86 -12.63 16.87
C HIS A 338 18.68 -12.06 17.65
N THR A 339 18.90 -11.84 18.95
CA THR A 339 18.00 -11.00 19.72
C THR A 339 18.31 -9.54 19.45
N PRO A 340 17.29 -8.67 19.25
CA PRO A 340 17.52 -7.23 19.15
C PRO A 340 17.90 -6.60 20.49
N PHE A 341 17.74 -7.30 21.59
CA PHE A 341 18.01 -6.81 22.95
C PHE A 341 19.47 -6.96 23.33
N CYS A 342 20.08 -5.82 23.63
CA CYS A 342 21.47 -5.77 24.04
C CYS A 342 21.71 -6.44 25.40
N LYS A 343 22.72 -7.29 25.51
CA LYS A 343 23.13 -7.99 26.74
C LYS A 343 24.43 -7.43 27.37
N CYS A 344 24.80 -6.19 27.07
CA CYS A 344 25.90 -5.53 27.74
C CYS A 344 25.65 -5.33 29.25
N GLU A 345 26.70 -5.03 30.02
CA GLU A 345 26.59 -4.87 31.48
C GLU A 345 25.51 -3.88 31.90
N LYS A 346 25.38 -2.74 31.23
CA LYS A 346 24.37 -1.74 31.54
C LYS A 346 22.94 -2.23 31.22
N CYS A 347 22.73 -2.82 30.05
CA CYS A 347 21.41 -3.27 29.64
C CYS A 347 20.89 -4.44 30.50
N ARG A 348 21.76 -5.36 30.95
CA ARG A 348 21.39 -6.49 31.82
C ARG A 348 20.89 -6.10 33.21
N THR A 349 21.14 -4.86 33.64
CA THR A 349 20.71 -4.38 34.96
C THR A 349 19.31 -3.80 34.99
N LYS A 350 18.65 -3.67 33.85
CA LYS A 350 17.31 -3.06 33.70
C LYS A 350 16.34 -4.02 33.01
N GLU A 351 15.09 -3.84 33.31
CA GLU A 351 14.01 -4.49 32.58
C GLU A 351 13.96 -4.00 31.12
N ARG A 352 13.65 -4.89 30.19
CA ARG A 352 13.56 -4.55 28.74
C ARG A 352 12.54 -3.44 28.46
N SER A 353 11.41 -3.46 29.17
CA SER A 353 10.38 -2.43 29.07
C SER A 353 10.89 -1.04 29.47
N GLU A 354 11.68 -0.96 30.55
CA GLU A 354 12.28 0.31 30.98
C GLU A 354 13.32 0.81 29.99
N LEU A 355 14.17 -0.08 29.45
CA LEU A 355 15.12 0.26 28.40
C LEU A 355 14.41 0.82 27.14
N MET A 356 13.28 0.24 26.77
CA MET A 356 12.49 0.72 25.64
C MET A 356 11.88 2.11 25.91
N ILE A 357 11.31 2.31 27.10
CA ILE A 357 10.73 3.61 27.50
C ILE A 357 11.82 4.68 27.53
N GLU A 358 12.99 4.40 28.13
CA GLU A 358 14.12 5.34 28.14
C GLU A 358 14.59 5.67 26.72
N TYR A 359 14.64 4.66 25.84
CA TYR A 359 14.99 4.87 24.43
C TYR A 359 14.03 5.82 23.72
N ILE A 360 12.73 5.56 23.85
CA ILE A 360 11.67 6.41 23.29
C ILE A 360 11.81 7.84 23.81
N ILE A 361 11.93 8.03 25.11
CA ILE A 361 12.02 9.35 25.73
C ILE A 361 13.24 10.11 25.21
N ARG A 362 14.42 9.50 25.21
CA ARG A 362 15.66 10.16 24.74
C ARG A 362 15.57 10.55 23.26
N LEU A 363 15.07 9.65 22.41
CA LEU A 363 14.96 9.91 20.99
C LEU A 363 13.90 10.97 20.70
N CYS A 364 12.73 10.90 21.36
CA CYS A 364 11.67 11.89 21.20
C CYS A 364 12.07 13.29 21.71
N HIS A 365 12.86 13.40 22.78
CA HIS A 365 13.44 14.68 23.19
C HIS A 365 14.34 15.27 22.12
N HIS A 366 15.23 14.43 21.53
CA HIS A 366 16.08 14.88 20.43
C HIS A 366 15.25 15.42 19.27
N LEU A 367 14.29 14.63 18.79
CA LEU A 367 13.43 14.99 17.66
C LEU A 367 12.56 16.24 17.96
N LYS A 368 12.00 16.35 19.15
CA LYS A 368 11.26 17.54 19.59
C LYS A 368 12.14 18.79 19.58
N ASN A 369 13.37 18.68 20.08
CA ASN A 369 14.34 19.80 20.09
C ASN A 369 14.76 20.20 18.67
N ARG A 370 14.61 19.29 17.70
CA ARG A 370 14.82 19.55 16.26
C ARG A 370 13.55 20.06 15.55
N GLY A 371 12.49 20.34 16.28
CA GLY A 371 11.26 20.94 15.76
C GLY A 371 10.17 19.94 15.35
N MET A 372 10.33 18.64 15.61
CA MET A 372 9.27 17.66 15.35
C MET A 372 8.16 17.78 16.38
N ARG A 373 6.94 18.07 15.92
CA ARG A 373 5.73 18.18 16.77
C ARG A 373 5.00 16.84 16.89
N SER A 374 5.18 15.95 15.91
CA SER A 374 4.57 14.62 15.93
C SER A 374 5.62 13.56 15.62
N VAL A 375 5.88 12.69 16.58
CA VAL A 375 6.76 11.53 16.46
C VAL A 375 5.89 10.28 16.58
N TYR A 376 5.74 9.56 15.47
CA TYR A 376 4.90 8.37 15.41
C TYR A 376 5.71 7.14 15.79
N ILE A 377 5.09 6.27 16.61
CA ILE A 377 5.65 4.99 17.05
C ILE A 377 4.58 3.90 16.97
N TYR A 378 4.97 2.69 16.59
CA TYR A 378 4.06 1.56 16.55
C TYR A 378 3.72 1.03 17.94
N GLN A 379 2.50 0.50 18.11
CA GLN A 379 1.96 0.08 19.40
C GLN A 379 2.38 -1.32 19.83
N ASP A 380 2.68 -2.23 18.90
CA ASP A 380 2.73 -3.67 19.13
C ASP A 380 3.69 -4.09 20.26
N MET A 381 4.91 -3.58 20.26
CA MET A 381 5.88 -3.87 21.33
C MET A 381 5.42 -3.34 22.67
N LEU A 382 4.88 -2.12 22.69
CA LEU A 382 4.39 -1.48 23.92
C LEU A 382 3.16 -2.19 24.49
N GLN A 383 2.31 -2.74 23.61
CA GLN A 383 1.06 -3.42 23.99
C GLN A 383 1.26 -4.91 24.28
N TYR A 384 1.99 -5.63 23.40
CA TYR A 384 2.03 -7.10 23.44
C TYR A 384 3.25 -7.64 24.20
N GLU A 385 4.45 -7.11 23.93
CA GLU A 385 5.68 -7.61 24.54
C GLU A 385 5.90 -7.01 25.93
N PHE A 386 5.81 -5.69 26.06
CA PHE A 386 6.16 -5.01 27.31
C PHE A 386 4.94 -4.72 28.19
N ASN A 387 3.74 -4.70 27.62
CA ASN A 387 2.48 -4.39 28.32
C ASN A 387 2.57 -3.06 29.11
N VAL A 388 3.11 -2.02 28.49
CA VAL A 388 3.34 -0.70 29.10
C VAL A 388 2.50 0.42 28.46
N LEU A 389 1.70 0.10 27.45
CA LEU A 389 0.86 1.09 26.77
C LEU A 389 -0.38 1.41 27.62
N ASP A 390 -0.17 2.11 28.70
CA ASP A 390 -1.18 2.44 29.73
C ASP A 390 -1.02 3.87 30.27
N GLU A 391 -1.83 4.21 31.24
CA GLU A 391 -1.81 5.54 31.89
C GLU A 391 -0.46 5.86 32.57
N ARG A 392 0.31 4.86 32.98
CA ARG A 392 1.65 5.10 33.59
C ARG A 392 2.63 5.61 32.55
N LEU A 393 2.62 5.04 31.34
CA LEU A 393 3.44 5.56 30.24
C LEU A 393 2.95 6.95 29.83
N ALA A 394 1.64 7.15 29.72
CA ALA A 394 1.07 8.46 29.40
C ALA A 394 1.50 9.53 30.43
N GLN A 395 1.46 9.20 31.71
CA GLN A 395 1.94 10.09 32.77
C GLN A 395 3.45 10.36 32.66
N ARG A 396 4.25 9.31 32.41
CA ARG A 396 5.69 9.47 32.21
C ARG A 396 6.00 10.42 31.04
N LEU A 397 5.29 10.29 29.93
CA LEU A 397 5.43 11.20 28.80
C LEU A 397 4.98 12.63 29.12
N ARG A 398 3.95 12.80 29.97
CA ARG A 398 3.54 14.16 30.45
C ARG A 398 4.63 14.78 31.31
N ASP A 399 5.20 14.02 32.24
CA ASP A 399 6.26 14.49 33.13
C ASP A 399 7.52 14.94 32.35
N GLU A 400 7.79 14.26 31.23
CA GLU A 400 8.86 14.61 30.29
C GLU A 400 8.45 15.68 29.26
N GLY A 401 7.19 16.12 29.27
CA GLY A 401 6.66 17.09 28.30
C GLY A 401 6.60 16.54 26.85
N LEU A 402 6.47 15.22 26.68
CA LEU A 402 6.45 14.54 25.38
C LEU A 402 5.08 14.01 24.97
N HIS A 403 4.10 14.05 25.86
CA HIS A 403 2.77 13.46 25.63
C HIS A 403 2.09 14.00 24.36
N ASP A 404 2.19 15.30 24.11
CA ASP A 404 1.61 15.94 22.93
C ASP A 404 2.48 15.75 21.66
N THR A 405 3.70 15.23 21.82
CA THR A 405 4.63 14.98 20.72
C THR A 405 4.54 13.55 20.22
N VAL A 406 4.34 12.57 21.11
CA VAL A 406 4.26 11.15 20.76
C VAL A 406 2.87 10.82 20.23
N VAL A 407 2.81 10.15 19.09
CA VAL A 407 1.59 9.64 18.47
C VAL A 407 1.71 8.13 18.37
N ILE A 408 0.75 7.40 18.91
CA ILE A 408 0.70 5.94 18.78
C ILE A 408 0.05 5.59 17.45
N ASP A 409 0.77 4.80 16.66
CA ASP A 409 0.32 4.31 15.36
C ASP A 409 -0.11 2.84 15.52
N TRP A 410 -1.42 2.63 15.64
CA TRP A 410 -2.04 1.33 15.86
C TRP A 410 -2.17 0.58 14.55
N TRP A 411 -1.57 -0.59 14.43
CA TRP A 411 -1.69 -1.41 13.24
C TRP A 411 -2.15 -2.83 13.55
N ASP A 412 -3.04 -3.35 12.71
CA ASP A 412 -3.45 -4.74 12.68
C ASP A 412 -4.03 -5.07 11.30
N TYR A 413 -3.74 -6.26 10.79
CA TYR A 413 -4.17 -6.72 9.47
C TYR A 413 -5.24 -7.80 9.54
N ALA A 414 -5.73 -8.12 10.73
CA ALA A 414 -6.79 -9.08 10.94
C ALA A 414 -8.14 -8.58 10.38
N ARG A 415 -9.09 -9.49 10.21
CA ARG A 415 -10.48 -9.13 9.90
C ARG A 415 -11.10 -8.34 11.05
N GLU A 416 -12.15 -7.58 10.76
CA GLU A 416 -12.85 -6.69 11.71
C GLU A 416 -13.16 -7.37 13.05
N ASP A 417 -13.64 -8.61 13.03
CA ASP A 417 -14.04 -9.38 14.20
C ASP A 417 -12.87 -9.87 15.07
N ARG A 418 -11.62 -9.71 14.63
CA ARG A 418 -10.40 -10.19 15.29
C ARG A 418 -9.33 -9.13 15.49
N LEU A 419 -9.64 -7.88 15.18
CA LEU A 419 -8.71 -6.77 15.33
C LEU A 419 -8.15 -6.70 16.75
N PHE A 420 -6.84 -6.48 16.83
CA PHE A 420 -6.07 -6.36 18.06
C PHE A 420 -6.25 -7.56 19.01
N ARG A 421 -6.62 -8.73 18.48
CA ARG A 421 -6.87 -9.95 19.25
C ARG A 421 -7.86 -9.73 20.42
N GLY A 422 -8.79 -8.82 20.24
CA GLY A 422 -9.77 -8.43 21.25
C GLY A 422 -9.18 -7.65 22.44
N LYS A 423 -7.91 -7.20 22.39
CA LYS A 423 -7.36 -6.31 23.40
C LYS A 423 -7.92 -4.90 23.21
N PRO A 424 -8.27 -4.21 24.29
CA PRO A 424 -8.78 -2.84 24.17
C PRO A 424 -7.68 -1.89 23.70
N LEU A 425 -8.07 -0.96 22.82
CA LEU A 425 -7.23 0.17 22.47
C LEU A 425 -7.24 1.19 23.62
N ASN A 426 -6.14 1.93 23.76
CA ASN A 426 -6.01 2.91 24.82
C ASN A 426 -6.06 4.33 24.23
N SER A 427 -7.02 5.13 24.66
CA SER A 427 -7.23 6.50 24.21
C SER A 427 -6.46 7.55 25.04
N CYS A 428 -5.55 7.14 25.94
CA CYS A 428 -4.73 8.08 26.70
C CYS A 428 -3.68 8.81 25.87
N PHE A 429 -3.48 8.43 24.62
CA PHE A 429 -2.45 8.96 23.72
C PHE A 429 -3.08 9.59 22.48
N ARG A 430 -2.39 10.56 21.89
CA ARG A 430 -2.63 10.91 20.51
C ARG A 430 -2.43 9.66 19.65
N SER A 431 -3.35 9.37 18.76
CA SER A 431 -3.34 8.10 18.05
C SER A 431 -3.86 8.22 16.62
N ILE A 432 -3.27 7.41 15.73
CA ILE A 432 -3.84 7.07 14.42
C ILE A 432 -3.99 5.56 14.34
N ILE A 433 -4.81 5.08 13.41
CA ILE A 433 -4.94 3.65 13.12
C ILE A 433 -4.49 3.34 11.71
N LYS A 434 -3.80 2.23 11.55
CA LYS A 434 -3.28 1.77 10.27
C LYS A 434 -3.93 0.46 9.87
N SER A 435 -4.82 0.53 8.90
CA SER A 435 -5.42 -0.62 8.25
C SER A 435 -4.49 -1.22 7.19
N PHE A 436 -4.99 -2.18 6.43
CA PHE A 436 -4.24 -2.89 5.41
C PHE A 436 -4.98 -2.91 4.08
N THR A 437 -4.32 -2.51 2.99
CA THR A 437 -4.89 -2.59 1.64
C THR A 437 -4.45 -3.83 0.87
N GLY A 438 -3.42 -4.51 1.35
CA GLY A 438 -2.86 -5.71 0.76
C GLY A 438 -1.53 -5.48 0.05
N TYR A 439 -0.50 -6.21 0.44
CA TYR A 439 0.79 -6.21 -0.26
C TYR A 439 1.53 -7.54 -0.18
N TYR A 440 1.23 -8.36 0.82
CA TYR A 440 1.96 -9.61 1.09
C TYR A 440 1.86 -10.65 -0.01
N HIS A 441 0.86 -10.50 -0.88
CA HIS A 441 0.55 -11.50 -1.87
C HIS A 441 0.86 -10.99 -3.26
N TRP A 442 2.12 -11.00 -3.60
CA TRP A 442 2.63 -10.64 -4.92
C TRP A 442 2.05 -11.47 -6.02
N SER A 443 1.70 -12.71 -5.68
CA SER A 443 0.99 -13.60 -6.54
C SER A 443 -0.46 -13.21 -6.73
N LEU A 444 -1.07 -12.50 -5.74
CA LEU A 444 -2.50 -12.17 -5.74
C LEU A 444 -2.79 -10.80 -5.13
N PRO A 445 -3.54 -9.94 -5.81
CA PRO A 445 -4.02 -8.67 -5.28
C PRO A 445 -5.25 -8.87 -4.39
N MET A 446 -5.08 -9.29 -3.15
CA MET A 446 -6.17 -9.52 -2.21
C MET A 446 -6.76 -8.21 -1.67
N GLU A 447 -8.06 -8.22 -1.40
CA GLU A 447 -8.77 -7.09 -0.80
C GLU A 447 -8.91 -7.23 0.71
N TYR A 448 -8.86 -6.12 1.42
CA TYR A 448 -8.97 -6.07 2.89
C TYR A 448 -10.06 -5.11 3.37
N LEU A 449 -11.19 -5.04 2.67
CA LEU A 449 -12.26 -4.09 2.97
C LEU A 449 -12.82 -4.26 4.39
N THR A 450 -12.92 -5.48 4.90
CA THR A 450 -13.38 -5.74 6.28
C THR A 450 -12.38 -5.25 7.33
N ASN A 451 -11.07 -5.32 7.07
CA ASN A 451 -10.04 -4.75 7.93
C ASN A 451 -10.14 -3.22 7.94
N ILE A 452 -10.23 -2.59 6.75
CA ILE A 452 -10.36 -1.14 6.60
C ILE A 452 -11.58 -0.64 7.38
N ARG A 453 -12.74 -1.32 7.23
CA ARG A 453 -13.98 -0.97 7.94
C ARG A 453 -13.84 -1.10 9.45
N GLY A 454 -13.27 -2.19 9.92
CA GLY A 454 -13.06 -2.41 11.37
C GLY A 454 -12.12 -1.39 11.98
N CYS A 455 -11.02 -1.05 11.29
CA CYS A 455 -10.11 0.01 11.73
C CYS A 455 -10.81 1.38 11.76
N ALA A 456 -11.64 1.71 10.76
CA ALA A 456 -12.38 2.97 10.73
C ALA A 456 -13.37 3.07 11.90
N ARG A 457 -14.08 1.96 12.22
CA ARG A 457 -14.98 1.89 13.38
C ARG A 457 -14.22 2.15 14.69
N LEU A 458 -13.10 1.48 14.90
CA LEU A 458 -12.28 1.66 16.08
C LEU A 458 -11.71 3.08 16.19
N ALA A 459 -11.27 3.67 15.07
CA ALA A 459 -10.80 5.05 15.05
C ALA A 459 -11.90 6.03 15.50
N GLN A 460 -13.13 5.85 15.02
CA GLN A 460 -14.28 6.65 15.43
C GLN A 460 -14.62 6.46 16.91
N GLU A 461 -14.72 5.22 17.37
CA GLU A 461 -15.09 4.87 18.75
C GLU A 461 -14.09 5.39 19.78
N HIS A 462 -12.79 5.40 19.43
CA HIS A 462 -11.71 5.87 20.31
C HIS A 462 -11.28 7.32 20.09
N GLY A 463 -11.89 8.03 19.13
CA GLY A 463 -11.57 9.44 18.84
C GLY A 463 -10.14 9.64 18.32
N PHE A 464 -9.65 8.76 17.47
CA PHE A 464 -8.31 8.86 16.90
C PHE A 464 -8.20 10.01 15.91
N GLU A 465 -6.99 10.57 15.79
CA GLU A 465 -6.72 11.74 14.93
C GLU A 465 -6.67 11.38 13.44
N GLY A 466 -6.57 10.10 13.11
CA GLY A 466 -6.41 9.72 11.73
C GLY A 466 -6.48 8.25 11.42
N MET A 467 -6.55 8.00 10.13
CA MET A 467 -6.58 6.68 9.53
C MET A 467 -5.63 6.62 8.34
N GLU A 468 -4.70 5.69 8.38
CA GLU A 468 -3.83 5.35 7.26
C GLU A 468 -4.01 3.88 6.90
N ALA A 469 -3.50 3.46 5.75
CA ALA A 469 -3.38 2.05 5.43
C ALA A 469 -1.98 1.69 4.99
N TYR A 470 -1.49 0.55 5.48
CA TYR A 470 -0.27 -0.05 4.99
C TYR A 470 -0.49 -0.65 3.61
N SER A 471 0.34 -0.29 2.68
CA SER A 471 0.18 -0.65 1.28
C SER A 471 1.50 -0.75 0.52
N SER A 472 1.44 -1.37 -0.64
CA SER A 472 2.38 -1.16 -1.73
C SER A 472 1.78 -0.17 -2.73
N LEU A 473 2.63 0.52 -3.49
CA LEU A 473 2.17 1.38 -4.56
C LEU A 473 1.74 0.53 -5.77
N ALA A 474 0.49 0.07 -5.76
CA ALA A 474 -0.04 -0.74 -6.84
C ALA A 474 -1.50 -0.41 -7.15
N HIS A 475 -1.78 -0.08 -8.40
CA HIS A 475 -3.14 0.25 -8.85
C HIS A 475 -4.14 -0.89 -8.65
N CYS A 476 -3.67 -2.14 -8.53
CA CYS A 476 -4.57 -3.26 -8.21
C CYS A 476 -5.26 -3.15 -6.85
N HIS A 477 -4.84 -2.22 -6.00
CA HIS A 477 -5.51 -1.90 -4.74
C HIS A 477 -6.45 -0.68 -4.83
N ASP A 478 -6.75 -0.17 -6.04
CA ASP A 478 -7.58 1.03 -6.25
C ASP A 478 -8.90 1.00 -5.46
N LYS A 479 -9.63 -0.12 -5.49
CA LYS A 479 -10.87 -0.27 -4.74
C LYS A 479 -10.64 -0.13 -3.22
N SER A 480 -9.58 -0.73 -2.68
CA SER A 480 -9.22 -0.61 -1.27
C SER A 480 -8.80 0.81 -0.90
N TYR A 481 -8.04 1.50 -1.76
CA TYR A 481 -7.67 2.90 -1.55
C TYR A 481 -8.89 3.83 -1.52
N ARG A 482 -9.81 3.66 -2.46
CA ARG A 482 -11.03 4.48 -2.51
C ARG A 482 -11.97 4.18 -1.36
N TYR A 483 -12.03 2.92 -0.89
CA TYR A 483 -12.81 2.57 0.30
C TYR A 483 -12.20 3.16 1.58
N LEU A 484 -10.88 3.11 1.73
CA LEU A 484 -10.18 3.81 2.80
C LEU A 484 -10.47 5.32 2.77
N ALA A 485 -10.33 5.93 1.59
CA ALA A 485 -10.58 7.36 1.40
C ALA A 485 -12.04 7.73 1.71
N GLU A 486 -12.99 6.90 1.30
CA GLU A 486 -14.41 7.04 1.62
C GLU A 486 -14.65 7.09 3.13
N LEU A 487 -14.17 6.07 3.86
CA LEU A 487 -14.39 5.98 5.31
C LEU A 487 -13.60 7.04 6.09
N ALA A 488 -12.39 7.35 5.65
CA ALA A 488 -11.59 8.39 6.28
C ALA A 488 -12.15 9.80 6.05
N TRP A 489 -12.83 10.01 4.92
CA TRP A 489 -13.52 11.26 4.61
C TRP A 489 -14.90 11.32 5.26
N ASN A 490 -15.73 10.30 5.05
CA ASN A 490 -17.13 10.28 5.51
C ASN A 490 -17.45 8.96 6.22
N ILE A 491 -17.21 8.91 7.52
CA ILE A 491 -17.43 7.73 8.37
C ILE A 491 -18.91 7.33 8.45
N ASP A 492 -19.86 8.24 8.12
CA ASP A 492 -21.29 7.93 8.13
C ASP A 492 -21.65 6.88 7.08
N THR A 493 -20.75 6.58 6.13
CA THR A 493 -20.89 5.50 5.13
C THR A 493 -20.41 4.13 5.60
N LEU A 494 -19.95 4.02 6.85
CA LEU A 494 -19.29 2.83 7.41
C LEU A 494 -20.07 1.52 7.19
N ASP A 495 -21.38 1.56 7.35
CA ASP A 495 -22.24 0.39 7.26
C ASP A 495 -22.93 0.27 5.87
N ASP A 496 -22.54 1.11 4.89
CA ASP A 496 -23.12 1.14 3.54
C ASP A 496 -22.12 0.75 2.44
N GLN A 497 -21.38 -0.35 2.67
CA GLN A 497 -20.42 -0.89 1.68
C GLN A 497 -21.10 -1.21 0.32
N PRO A 498 -22.35 -1.70 0.23
CA PRO A 498 -23.00 -1.91 -1.05
C PRO A 498 -23.19 -0.62 -1.87
N ASP A 499 -23.53 0.50 -1.24
CA ASP A 499 -23.61 1.81 -1.93
C ASP A 499 -22.24 2.27 -2.44
N PHE A 500 -21.19 2.08 -1.63
CA PHE A 500 -19.81 2.34 -2.08
C PHE A 500 -19.49 1.52 -3.34
N LEU A 501 -19.74 0.20 -3.33
CA LEU A 501 -19.44 -0.68 -4.46
C LEU A 501 -20.20 -0.25 -5.73
N LYS A 502 -21.48 0.13 -5.58
CA LYS A 502 -22.27 0.66 -6.69
C LYS A 502 -21.70 1.94 -7.28
N ARG A 503 -21.30 2.90 -6.44
CA ARG A 503 -20.66 4.17 -6.88
C ARG A 503 -19.30 3.93 -7.50
N TYR A 504 -18.50 3.04 -6.93
CA TYR A 504 -17.22 2.62 -7.47
C TYR A 504 -17.38 1.96 -8.85
N ALA A 505 -18.32 1.03 -8.99
CA ALA A 505 -18.62 0.39 -10.27
C ALA A 505 -19.03 1.41 -11.33
N ALA A 506 -19.90 2.34 -10.98
CA ALA A 506 -20.34 3.38 -11.90
C ALA A 506 -19.24 4.37 -12.29
N SER A 507 -18.27 4.61 -11.41
CA SER A 507 -17.11 5.45 -11.73
C SER A 507 -16.10 4.77 -12.66
N CYS A 508 -15.88 3.46 -12.49
CA CYS A 508 -14.94 2.69 -13.31
C CYS A 508 -15.55 2.24 -14.65
N PHE A 509 -16.85 1.97 -14.66
CA PHE A 509 -17.58 1.39 -15.81
C PHE A 509 -18.89 2.16 -16.06
N PRO A 510 -18.82 3.41 -16.52
CA PRO A 510 -20.00 4.21 -16.81
C PRO A 510 -20.94 3.47 -17.77
N GLY A 511 -22.22 3.43 -17.42
CA GLY A 511 -23.25 2.77 -18.25
C GLY A 511 -23.36 1.25 -18.11
N ALA A 512 -22.42 0.55 -17.48
CA ALA A 512 -22.44 -0.90 -17.32
C ALA A 512 -23.43 -1.39 -16.22
N GLY A 513 -23.80 -0.50 -15.29
CA GLY A 513 -24.83 -0.77 -14.27
C GLY A 513 -24.56 -2.00 -13.42
N THR A 514 -25.57 -2.85 -13.24
CA THR A 514 -25.50 -4.04 -12.37
C THR A 514 -24.50 -5.10 -12.83
N ALA A 515 -24.11 -5.12 -14.11
CA ALA A 515 -23.10 -6.06 -14.60
C ALA A 515 -21.71 -5.75 -14.03
N ALA A 516 -21.33 -4.47 -13.96
CA ALA A 516 -20.09 -4.05 -13.33
C ALA A 516 -20.11 -4.30 -11.81
N GLU A 517 -21.23 -3.98 -11.16
CA GLU A 517 -21.39 -4.25 -9.72
C GLU A 517 -21.22 -5.75 -9.43
N HIS A 518 -21.82 -6.62 -10.24
CA HIS A 518 -21.73 -8.07 -10.09
C HIS A 518 -20.28 -8.57 -10.29
N ALA A 519 -19.60 -8.15 -11.36
CA ALA A 519 -18.21 -8.54 -11.62
C ALA A 519 -17.26 -8.12 -10.49
N LEU A 520 -17.40 -6.90 -9.97
CA LEU A 520 -16.60 -6.40 -8.86
C LEU A 520 -16.94 -7.09 -7.53
N ALA A 521 -18.20 -7.51 -7.32
CA ALA A 521 -18.59 -8.31 -6.16
C ALA A 521 -17.99 -9.71 -6.22
N LEU A 522 -18.00 -10.38 -7.39
CA LEU A 522 -17.32 -11.65 -7.59
C LEU A 522 -15.83 -11.58 -7.23
N MET A 523 -15.15 -10.47 -7.55
CA MET A 523 -13.74 -10.30 -7.18
C MET A 523 -13.53 -10.17 -5.67
N SER A 524 -14.47 -9.57 -4.94
CA SER A 524 -14.45 -9.59 -3.46
C SER A 524 -14.71 -10.99 -2.91
N ASP A 525 -15.69 -11.71 -3.48
CA ASP A 525 -16.02 -13.09 -3.08
C ASP A 525 -14.85 -14.05 -3.34
N VAL A 526 -14.09 -13.86 -4.45
CA VAL A 526 -12.85 -14.59 -4.74
C VAL A 526 -11.84 -14.38 -3.63
N THR A 527 -11.64 -13.15 -3.21
CA THR A 527 -10.73 -12.84 -2.09
C THR A 527 -11.16 -13.50 -0.79
N ASP A 528 -12.46 -13.46 -0.48
CA ASP A 528 -12.99 -14.10 0.73
C ASP A 528 -12.90 -15.64 0.65
N ALA A 529 -13.07 -16.22 -0.53
CA ALA A 529 -12.90 -17.66 -0.75
C ALA A 529 -11.46 -18.15 -0.53
N LEU A 530 -10.46 -17.28 -0.64
CA LEU A 530 -9.05 -17.59 -0.37
C LEU A 530 -8.68 -17.54 1.11
N ARG A 531 -9.52 -16.94 1.95
CA ARG A 531 -9.25 -16.77 3.38
C ARG A 531 -9.70 -17.99 4.16
N PHE A 532 -8.93 -19.06 4.09
CA PHE A 532 -9.21 -20.27 4.86
C PHE A 532 -8.80 -20.15 6.32
N ASP A 533 -7.78 -19.37 6.62
CA ASP A 533 -7.41 -19.00 7.97
C ASP A 533 -7.31 -17.48 8.13
N ASP A 534 -7.32 -17.03 9.36
CA ASP A 534 -7.60 -15.66 9.71
C ASP A 534 -6.39 -14.73 9.80
N GLN A 535 -5.20 -15.25 9.63
CA GLN A 535 -4.01 -14.43 9.72
C GLN A 535 -3.62 -13.92 8.34
N MET A 536 -3.65 -12.60 8.18
CA MET A 536 -3.24 -11.88 6.96
C MET A 536 -3.93 -12.34 5.67
N GLY A 537 -5.07 -13.02 5.77
CA GLY A 537 -5.93 -13.38 4.65
C GLY A 537 -5.35 -14.35 3.63
N ALA A 538 -4.15 -14.87 3.81
CA ALA A 538 -3.57 -15.86 2.94
C ALA A 538 -3.67 -17.23 3.57
N ASN A 539 -4.14 -18.18 2.80
CA ASN A 539 -3.95 -19.56 3.19
C ASN A 539 -2.51 -20.01 2.91
N HIS A 540 -2.15 -21.15 3.47
CA HIS A 540 -0.80 -21.70 3.36
C HIS A 540 -0.34 -21.95 1.91
N LEU A 541 -1.25 -22.17 0.96
CA LEU A 541 -0.93 -22.41 -0.44
C LEU A 541 -0.32 -21.19 -1.13
N PHE A 542 -0.86 -19.99 -0.88
CA PHE A 542 -0.31 -18.75 -1.45
C PHE A 542 0.91 -18.27 -0.69
N ARG A 543 1.21 -18.86 0.43
CA ARG A 543 2.44 -18.65 1.17
C ARG A 543 3.59 -19.55 0.69
N LEU A 544 3.44 -20.34 -0.34
CA LEU A 544 4.59 -21.02 -0.93
C LEU A 544 5.71 -20.04 -1.28
N ASP A 545 5.36 -18.88 -1.81
CA ASP A 545 6.31 -17.80 -2.05
C ASP A 545 6.84 -17.18 -0.74
N TYR A 546 5.99 -16.94 0.24
CA TYR A 546 6.37 -16.36 1.53
C TYR A 546 7.24 -17.29 2.37
N TYR A 547 7.00 -18.55 2.33
CA TYR A 547 7.71 -19.51 3.15
C TYR A 547 8.96 -20.07 2.46
N ASN A 548 8.94 -20.27 1.17
CA ASN A 548 10.15 -20.55 0.38
C ASN A 548 11.19 -19.45 0.49
N TYR A 549 10.75 -18.29 0.76
CA TYR A 549 11.49 -17.13 1.13
C TYR A 549 12.45 -17.31 2.32
N THR A 550 12.02 -17.94 3.39
CA THR A 550 12.81 -18.09 4.62
C THR A 550 13.82 -19.20 4.54
N TYR A 551 13.63 -20.18 3.65
CA TYR A 551 14.31 -21.46 3.72
C TYR A 551 15.21 -21.80 2.53
N VAL A 552 15.12 -21.08 1.42
CA VAL A 552 16.00 -21.33 0.25
C VAL A 552 17.29 -20.55 0.36
N LYS A 553 18.03 -20.74 1.42
CA LYS A 553 19.38 -20.22 1.49
C LYS A 553 20.42 -21.29 1.24
N ALA A 554 21.20 -21.03 0.19
CA ALA A 554 22.54 -21.53 -0.05
C ALA A 554 22.78 -22.94 0.47
N ASP A 555 22.73 -23.94 -0.40
CA ASP A 555 23.37 -25.26 -0.26
C ASP A 555 23.25 -25.98 1.11
N LYS A 556 22.40 -25.50 2.02
CA LYS A 556 22.12 -26.19 3.27
C LYS A 556 20.77 -26.90 3.19
N PRO A 557 20.69 -28.14 3.72
CA PRO A 557 19.42 -28.81 3.83
C PRO A 557 18.47 -27.97 4.72
N TYR A 558 17.25 -27.78 4.22
CA TYR A 558 16.19 -27.14 4.96
C TYR A 558 16.06 -27.68 6.38
N PRO A 559 15.76 -26.86 7.37
CA PRO A 559 15.04 -27.35 8.51
C PRO A 559 13.71 -27.86 7.96
N ARG A 560 13.50 -29.16 8.04
CA ARG A 560 12.49 -29.97 7.33
C ARG A 560 11.02 -29.60 7.54
N ARG A 561 10.69 -28.51 8.19
CA ARG A 561 9.31 -28.24 8.62
C ARG A 561 8.41 -27.66 7.56
N PHE A 562 8.97 -27.08 6.52
CA PHE A 562 8.14 -26.13 5.82
C PHE A 562 7.40 -26.67 4.59
N PRO A 563 8.02 -27.34 3.63
CA PRO A 563 7.27 -28.00 2.58
C PRO A 563 6.37 -29.11 3.12
N GLU A 564 6.88 -29.92 4.09
CA GLU A 564 6.12 -30.97 4.74
C GLU A 564 4.83 -30.42 5.39
N GLU A 565 4.91 -29.33 6.16
CA GLU A 565 3.73 -28.73 6.82
C GLU A 565 2.71 -28.17 5.82
N VAL A 566 3.13 -27.53 4.74
CA VAL A 566 2.19 -26.97 3.75
C VAL A 566 1.50 -28.08 2.98
N PHE A 567 2.24 -29.05 2.54
CA PHE A 567 1.67 -30.17 1.78
C PHE A 567 0.90 -31.14 2.68
N GLU A 568 1.28 -31.34 3.92
CA GLU A 568 0.46 -32.04 4.91
C GLU A 568 -0.89 -31.35 5.13
N VAL A 569 -0.90 -30.03 5.20
CA VAL A 569 -2.15 -29.24 5.31
C VAL A 569 -2.97 -29.36 4.02
N ILE A 570 -2.34 -29.31 2.84
CA ILE A 570 -3.01 -29.49 1.56
C ILE A 570 -3.63 -30.89 1.49
N HIS A 571 -2.86 -31.92 1.80
CA HIS A 571 -3.35 -33.31 1.78
C HIS A 571 -4.44 -33.55 2.83
N ALA A 572 -4.29 -33.01 4.03
CA ALA A 572 -5.29 -33.14 5.07
C ALA A 572 -6.65 -32.51 4.72
N LYS A 573 -6.65 -31.55 3.77
CA LYS A 573 -7.83 -30.78 3.35
C LYS A 573 -7.99 -30.73 1.82
N GLU A 574 -7.48 -31.70 1.09
CA GLU A 574 -7.44 -31.70 -0.38
C GLU A 574 -8.80 -31.40 -1.01
N GLU A 575 -9.87 -32.06 -0.53
CA GLU A 575 -11.22 -31.83 -1.06
C GLU A 575 -11.71 -30.39 -0.82
N GLU A 576 -11.40 -29.83 0.36
CA GLU A 576 -11.76 -28.45 0.73
C GLU A 576 -11.02 -27.45 -0.19
N TYR A 577 -9.73 -27.65 -0.42
CA TYR A 577 -8.93 -26.80 -1.29
C TYR A 577 -9.35 -26.93 -2.76
N ALA A 578 -9.54 -28.16 -3.26
CA ALA A 578 -9.99 -28.36 -4.64
C ALA A 578 -11.36 -27.71 -4.89
N ALA A 579 -12.29 -27.83 -3.94
CA ALA A 579 -13.58 -27.16 -4.03
C ALA A 579 -13.47 -25.64 -4.01
N ALA A 580 -12.60 -25.08 -3.16
CA ALA A 580 -12.36 -23.66 -3.08
C ALA A 580 -11.73 -23.09 -4.36
N PHE A 581 -10.69 -23.74 -4.90
CA PHE A 581 -10.07 -23.30 -6.15
C PHE A 581 -10.95 -23.44 -7.35
N SER A 582 -11.77 -24.48 -7.42
CA SER A 582 -12.80 -24.63 -8.47
C SER A 582 -13.82 -23.49 -8.41
N ARG A 583 -14.24 -23.08 -7.21
CA ARG A 583 -15.15 -21.94 -7.02
C ARG A 583 -14.48 -20.62 -7.38
N ILE A 584 -13.24 -20.39 -6.92
CA ILE A 584 -12.42 -19.21 -7.26
C ILE A 584 -12.28 -19.09 -8.78
N ARG A 585 -11.91 -20.17 -9.45
CA ARG A 585 -11.80 -20.22 -10.91
C ARG A 585 -13.08 -19.78 -11.59
N THR A 586 -14.22 -20.37 -11.19
CA THR A 586 -15.52 -20.06 -11.78
C THR A 586 -15.89 -18.58 -11.61
N MET A 587 -15.75 -18.04 -10.40
CA MET A 587 -16.06 -16.64 -10.12
C MET A 587 -15.13 -15.67 -10.86
N ALA A 588 -13.82 -15.97 -10.87
CA ALA A 588 -12.84 -15.15 -11.56
C ALA A 588 -13.01 -15.18 -13.07
N GLU A 589 -13.37 -16.33 -13.66
CA GLU A 589 -13.64 -16.49 -15.09
C GLU A 589 -14.90 -15.72 -15.51
N GLU A 590 -15.96 -15.75 -14.70
CA GLU A 590 -17.18 -14.96 -14.94
C GLU A 590 -16.87 -13.45 -14.90
N ALA A 591 -16.12 -12.98 -13.90
CA ALA A 591 -15.69 -11.59 -13.82
C ALA A 591 -14.76 -11.21 -14.98
N LEU A 592 -13.81 -12.09 -15.38
CA LEU A 592 -12.91 -11.89 -16.50
C LEU A 592 -13.64 -11.65 -17.82
N ASN A 593 -14.66 -12.43 -18.10
CA ASN A 593 -15.50 -12.25 -19.30
C ASN A 593 -16.12 -10.86 -19.38
N PHE A 594 -16.58 -10.32 -18.25
CA PHE A 594 -17.08 -8.93 -18.19
C PHE A 594 -15.96 -7.92 -18.46
N PHE A 595 -14.81 -8.05 -17.80
CA PHE A 595 -13.72 -7.09 -17.95
C PHE A 595 -13.07 -7.12 -19.33
N GLU A 596 -13.01 -8.29 -19.99
CA GLU A 596 -12.57 -8.40 -21.39
C GLU A 596 -13.53 -7.67 -22.34
N SER A 597 -14.83 -7.81 -22.12
CA SER A 597 -15.83 -7.05 -22.88
C SER A 597 -15.68 -5.54 -22.67
N ALA A 598 -15.49 -5.11 -21.43
CA ALA A 598 -15.29 -3.71 -21.06
C ALA A 598 -13.97 -3.11 -21.65
N CYS A 599 -12.92 -3.92 -21.83
CA CYS A 599 -11.70 -3.47 -22.52
C CYS A 599 -11.92 -3.11 -23.99
N SER A 600 -12.95 -3.67 -24.61
CA SER A 600 -13.31 -3.44 -26.00
C SER A 600 -14.27 -2.25 -26.18
N ASP A 601 -14.85 -1.75 -25.09
CA ASP A 601 -15.74 -0.60 -25.11
C ASP A 601 -14.94 0.69 -25.37
N THR A 602 -15.48 1.56 -26.21
CA THR A 602 -14.85 2.82 -26.58
C THR A 602 -15.18 3.97 -25.61
N GLU A 603 -16.26 3.83 -24.84
CA GLU A 603 -16.80 4.88 -23.95
C GLU A 603 -16.35 4.74 -22.49
N GLY A 604 -15.83 3.57 -22.07
CA GLY A 604 -15.46 3.30 -20.69
C GLY A 604 -14.02 3.64 -20.31
N ASP A 605 -13.72 3.60 -19.01
CA ASP A 605 -12.35 3.70 -18.50
C ASP A 605 -11.54 2.42 -18.83
N ARG A 606 -10.86 2.45 -19.96
CA ARG A 606 -10.02 1.34 -20.42
C ARG A 606 -8.87 1.01 -19.47
N ALA A 607 -8.43 1.94 -18.63
CA ALA A 607 -7.37 1.69 -17.67
C ALA A 607 -7.91 0.82 -16.52
N ALA A 608 -9.07 1.17 -15.97
CA ALA A 608 -9.75 0.35 -14.96
C ALA A 608 -10.10 -1.04 -15.50
N ALA A 609 -10.64 -1.13 -16.72
CA ALA A 609 -10.98 -2.41 -17.35
C ALA A 609 -9.76 -3.32 -17.52
N ARG A 610 -8.63 -2.78 -18.02
CA ARG A 610 -7.38 -3.56 -18.16
C ARG A 610 -6.82 -4.00 -16.81
N MET A 611 -6.90 -3.15 -15.81
CA MET A 611 -6.45 -3.48 -14.45
C MET A 611 -7.28 -4.63 -13.88
N TRP A 612 -8.59 -4.52 -13.89
CA TRP A 612 -9.48 -5.56 -13.36
C TRP A 612 -9.43 -6.86 -14.16
N ARG A 613 -9.26 -6.78 -15.48
CA ARG A 613 -8.99 -7.93 -16.32
C ARG A 613 -7.71 -8.65 -15.86
N ALA A 614 -6.62 -7.93 -15.66
CA ALA A 614 -5.36 -8.52 -15.22
C ALA A 614 -5.47 -9.17 -13.82
N ILE A 615 -6.27 -8.60 -12.93
CA ILE A 615 -6.55 -9.17 -11.60
C ILE A 615 -7.33 -10.49 -11.75
N ALA A 616 -8.42 -10.49 -12.52
CA ALA A 616 -9.23 -11.68 -12.71
C ALA A 616 -8.45 -12.80 -13.42
N GLU A 617 -7.68 -12.50 -14.46
CA GLU A 617 -6.78 -13.43 -15.16
C GLU A 617 -5.77 -14.06 -14.18
N GLN A 618 -5.20 -13.29 -13.28
CA GLN A 618 -4.27 -13.78 -12.27
C GLN A 618 -4.92 -14.83 -11.35
N TYR A 619 -6.16 -14.61 -10.93
CA TYR A 619 -6.90 -15.58 -10.12
C TYR A 619 -7.24 -16.85 -10.88
N VAL A 620 -7.61 -16.75 -12.17
CA VAL A 620 -7.88 -17.91 -13.03
C VAL A 620 -6.62 -18.76 -13.18
N VAL A 621 -5.50 -18.13 -13.55
CA VAL A 621 -4.22 -18.85 -13.76
C VAL A 621 -3.76 -19.56 -12.49
N ILE A 622 -3.85 -18.91 -11.34
CA ILE A 622 -3.44 -19.54 -10.08
C ILE A 622 -4.37 -20.69 -9.69
N ALA A 623 -5.66 -20.54 -9.86
CA ALA A 623 -6.61 -21.61 -9.60
C ALA A 623 -6.36 -22.82 -10.52
N ASP A 624 -6.11 -22.59 -11.81
CA ASP A 624 -5.76 -23.64 -12.77
C ASP A 624 -4.45 -24.33 -12.41
N GLU A 625 -3.44 -23.61 -11.97
CA GLU A 625 -2.17 -24.20 -11.53
C GLU A 625 -2.35 -25.08 -10.29
N TYR A 626 -3.11 -24.64 -9.31
CA TYR A 626 -3.36 -25.46 -8.12
C TYR A 626 -4.14 -26.72 -8.43
N LEU A 627 -5.21 -26.60 -9.20
CA LEU A 627 -5.99 -27.76 -9.64
C LEU A 627 -5.16 -28.67 -10.52
N GLY A 628 -4.32 -28.10 -11.38
CA GLY A 628 -3.37 -28.84 -12.22
C GLY A 628 -2.32 -29.59 -11.43
N LEU A 629 -1.73 -28.97 -10.40
CA LEU A 629 -0.75 -29.63 -9.52
C LEU A 629 -1.38 -30.79 -8.73
N LEU A 630 -2.60 -30.64 -8.23
CA LEU A 630 -3.35 -31.74 -7.59
C LEU A 630 -3.67 -32.87 -8.57
N ALA A 631 -3.91 -32.54 -9.84
CA ALA A 631 -4.13 -33.55 -10.88
C ALA A 631 -2.82 -34.25 -11.24
N LEU A 632 -1.71 -33.53 -11.38
CA LEU A 632 -0.39 -34.08 -11.71
C LEU A 632 0.13 -35.07 -10.65
N GLU A 633 -0.19 -34.86 -9.40
CA GLU A 633 0.18 -35.76 -8.31
C GLU A 633 -0.42 -37.19 -8.50
N LYS A 634 -1.58 -37.25 -9.15
CA LYS A 634 -2.30 -38.51 -9.43
C LYS A 634 -2.05 -39.04 -10.83
N GLU A 635 -1.38 -38.27 -11.69
CA GLU A 635 -1.13 -38.62 -13.07
C GLU A 635 0.07 -39.59 -13.16
N THR A 636 -0.06 -40.64 -13.97
CA THR A 636 1.00 -41.60 -14.21
C THR A 636 1.41 -41.68 -15.67
N ASP A 637 0.60 -41.12 -16.57
CA ASP A 637 0.92 -41.01 -17.98
C ASP A 637 1.76 -39.76 -18.25
N ALA A 638 2.96 -39.96 -18.77
CA ALA A 638 3.91 -38.88 -18.99
C ALA A 638 3.49 -37.95 -20.13
N ASP A 639 2.78 -38.45 -21.15
CA ASP A 639 2.28 -37.63 -22.27
C ASP A 639 1.16 -36.70 -21.77
N ASN A 640 0.21 -37.23 -20.97
CA ASN A 640 -0.84 -36.40 -20.33
C ASN A 640 -0.25 -35.32 -19.41
N ALA A 641 0.79 -35.68 -18.64
CA ALA A 641 1.49 -34.71 -17.78
C ALA A 641 2.14 -33.60 -18.61
N CYS A 642 2.79 -33.91 -19.73
CA CYS A 642 3.38 -32.96 -20.66
C CYS A 642 2.31 -32.01 -21.24
N GLU A 643 1.17 -32.54 -21.66
CA GLU A 643 0.07 -31.70 -22.19
C GLU A 643 -0.46 -30.73 -21.15
N LEU A 644 -0.75 -31.18 -19.94
CA LEU A 644 -1.24 -30.35 -18.86
C LEU A 644 -0.21 -29.26 -18.48
N LEU A 645 1.04 -29.62 -18.28
CA LEU A 645 2.12 -28.70 -17.93
C LEU A 645 2.37 -27.65 -19.03
N THR A 646 2.24 -28.04 -20.29
CA THR A 646 2.35 -27.09 -21.42
C THR A 646 1.23 -26.05 -21.38
N LEU A 647 0.00 -26.46 -21.07
CA LEU A 647 -1.13 -25.54 -20.92
C LEU A 647 -0.93 -24.58 -19.76
N LEU A 648 -0.54 -25.10 -18.59
CA LEU A 648 -0.29 -24.26 -17.40
C LEU A 648 0.85 -23.26 -17.63
N LEU A 649 1.95 -23.71 -18.25
CA LEU A 649 3.08 -22.84 -18.58
C LEU A 649 2.69 -21.74 -19.58
N SER A 650 1.89 -22.06 -20.59
CA SER A 650 1.37 -21.08 -21.56
C SER A 650 0.48 -20.04 -20.88
N ALA A 651 -0.42 -20.45 -19.98
CA ALA A 651 -1.27 -19.55 -19.21
C ALA A 651 -0.44 -18.63 -18.30
N ARG A 652 0.58 -19.19 -17.62
CA ARG A 652 1.49 -18.40 -16.78
C ARG A 652 2.29 -17.37 -17.59
N GLU A 653 2.83 -17.74 -18.74
CA GLU A 653 3.55 -16.79 -19.61
C GLU A 653 2.63 -15.71 -20.18
N GLY A 654 1.37 -16.05 -20.51
CA GLY A 654 0.33 -15.10 -20.89
C GLY A 654 0.05 -14.06 -19.78
N LEU A 655 -0.15 -14.54 -18.55
CA LEU A 655 -0.33 -13.68 -17.39
C LEU A 655 0.89 -12.75 -17.16
N MET A 656 2.11 -13.28 -17.27
CA MET A 656 3.32 -12.46 -17.15
C MET A 656 3.36 -11.33 -18.19
N GLN A 657 2.92 -11.60 -19.42
CA GLN A 657 2.78 -10.56 -20.45
C GLN A 657 1.73 -9.52 -20.03
N THR A 658 0.55 -9.94 -19.59
CA THR A 658 -0.51 -9.04 -19.11
C THR A 658 -0.02 -8.14 -17.97
N LEU A 659 0.71 -8.70 -17.00
CA LEU A 659 1.29 -7.93 -15.89
C LEU A 659 2.38 -6.95 -16.36
N THR A 660 3.17 -7.32 -17.37
CA THR A 660 4.14 -6.42 -18.01
C THR A 660 3.46 -5.21 -18.62
N ASP A 661 2.30 -5.40 -19.24
CA ASP A 661 1.58 -4.35 -19.96
C ASP A 661 0.73 -3.46 -19.03
N THR A 662 0.38 -3.92 -17.84
CA THR A 662 -0.58 -3.26 -16.95
C THR A 662 0.00 -2.71 -15.65
N ARG A 663 1.18 -3.16 -15.22
CA ARG A 663 1.78 -2.73 -13.94
C ARG A 663 2.73 -1.54 -14.14
N ALA A 664 2.74 -0.63 -13.17
CA ALA A 664 3.75 0.39 -13.07
C ALA A 664 5.16 -0.23 -12.96
N LYS A 665 6.17 0.45 -13.52
CA LYS A 665 7.52 -0.06 -13.76
C LYS A 665 8.19 -0.70 -12.53
N GLY A 666 8.09 -0.07 -11.36
CA GLY A 666 8.63 -0.63 -10.12
C GLY A 666 7.88 -1.88 -9.67
N ASN A 667 6.56 -1.84 -9.64
CA ASN A 667 5.70 -2.98 -9.29
C ASN A 667 5.77 -4.12 -10.32
N GLN A 668 5.96 -3.78 -11.59
CA GLN A 668 6.17 -4.74 -12.67
C GLN A 668 7.35 -5.66 -12.37
N TYR A 669 8.49 -5.10 -11.97
CA TYR A 669 9.67 -5.88 -11.63
C TYR A 669 9.37 -6.92 -10.55
N MET A 670 8.74 -6.53 -9.44
CA MET A 670 8.44 -7.44 -8.34
C MET A 670 7.41 -8.51 -8.73
N CYS A 671 6.37 -8.13 -9.45
CA CYS A 671 5.41 -9.09 -9.99
C CYS A 671 6.11 -10.13 -10.87
N LEU A 672 6.92 -9.69 -11.83
CA LEU A 672 7.62 -10.59 -12.75
C LEU A 672 8.61 -11.51 -12.03
N ARG A 673 9.29 -11.04 -11.00
CA ARG A 673 10.21 -11.84 -10.22
C ARG A 673 9.49 -13.03 -9.58
N ILE A 674 8.35 -12.82 -8.96
CA ILE A 674 7.55 -13.87 -8.32
C ILE A 674 6.92 -14.80 -9.36
N GLN A 675 6.34 -14.22 -10.41
CA GLN A 675 5.79 -15.00 -11.51
C GLN A 675 6.86 -15.88 -12.17
N SER A 676 8.12 -15.43 -12.19
CA SER A 676 9.26 -16.21 -12.70
C SER A 676 9.55 -17.44 -11.86
N ILE A 677 9.30 -17.42 -10.55
CA ILE A 677 9.42 -18.59 -9.68
C ILE A 677 8.39 -19.63 -10.08
N TYR A 678 7.12 -19.25 -10.17
CA TYR A 678 6.05 -20.18 -10.57
C TYR A 678 6.28 -20.72 -11.98
N ARG A 679 6.67 -19.85 -12.91
CA ARG A 679 7.05 -20.29 -14.26
C ARG A 679 8.16 -21.32 -14.23
N GLN A 680 9.21 -21.12 -13.43
CA GLN A 680 10.35 -22.05 -13.37
C GLN A 680 9.95 -23.41 -12.80
N VAL A 681 9.05 -23.45 -11.81
CA VAL A 681 8.48 -24.70 -11.30
C VAL A 681 7.81 -25.48 -12.43
N LEU A 682 6.98 -24.84 -13.24
CA LEU A 682 6.32 -25.49 -14.37
C LEU A 682 7.30 -25.94 -15.45
N VAL A 683 8.35 -25.15 -15.73
CA VAL A 683 9.43 -25.53 -16.67
C VAL A 683 10.18 -26.77 -16.19
N ASP A 684 10.53 -26.84 -14.92
CA ASP A 684 11.27 -27.96 -14.35
C ASP A 684 10.40 -29.26 -14.32
N LEU A 685 9.11 -29.12 -13.98
CA LEU A 685 8.14 -30.23 -14.05
C LEU A 685 7.97 -30.73 -15.49
N LEU A 686 7.82 -29.81 -16.44
CA LEU A 686 7.68 -30.17 -17.85
C LEU A 686 8.93 -30.89 -18.37
N ALA A 687 10.14 -30.42 -18.04
CA ALA A 687 11.38 -31.07 -18.39
C ALA A 687 11.49 -32.48 -17.79
N TYR A 688 10.98 -32.65 -16.57
CA TYR A 688 10.93 -33.99 -15.95
C TYR A 688 9.94 -34.92 -16.66
N ALA A 689 8.72 -34.43 -16.98
CA ALA A 689 7.72 -35.19 -17.72
C ALA A 689 8.24 -35.60 -19.11
N ASP A 690 8.86 -34.67 -19.85
CA ASP A 690 9.50 -34.95 -21.15
C ASP A 690 10.58 -36.05 -21.03
N ALA A 691 11.38 -36.04 -19.98
CA ALA A 691 12.38 -37.05 -19.72
C ALA A 691 11.75 -38.44 -19.44
N CYS A 692 10.59 -38.49 -18.76
CA CYS A 692 9.82 -39.72 -18.57
C CYS A 692 9.30 -40.26 -19.90
N VAL A 693 8.74 -39.42 -20.77
CA VAL A 693 8.32 -39.81 -22.14
C VAL A 693 9.50 -40.41 -22.94
N GLN A 694 10.64 -39.70 -22.94
CA GLN A 694 11.83 -40.18 -23.68
C GLN A 694 12.37 -41.51 -23.19
N ARG A 695 12.23 -41.83 -21.90
CA ARG A 695 12.68 -43.10 -21.31
C ARG A 695 11.62 -44.19 -21.33
N GLY A 696 10.38 -43.85 -21.68
CA GLY A 696 9.24 -44.77 -21.57
C GLY A 696 8.91 -45.13 -20.12
N GLU A 697 9.16 -44.24 -19.19
CA GLU A 697 8.91 -44.40 -17.76
C GLU A 697 7.59 -43.71 -17.38
N PRO A 698 6.84 -44.21 -16.37
CA PRO A 698 5.67 -43.55 -15.90
C PRO A 698 6.04 -42.21 -15.23
N PHE A 699 5.16 -41.22 -15.37
CA PHE A 699 5.28 -39.97 -14.64
C PHE A 699 4.89 -40.21 -13.17
N HIS A 700 5.66 -39.64 -12.27
CA HIS A 700 5.33 -39.65 -10.84
C HIS A 700 5.95 -38.43 -10.17
N VAL A 701 5.11 -37.57 -9.65
CA VAL A 701 5.52 -36.43 -8.83
C VAL A 701 5.15 -36.74 -7.39
N ASP A 702 6.14 -36.83 -6.55
CA ASP A 702 5.97 -36.89 -5.10
C ASP A 702 6.42 -35.58 -4.43
N MET A 703 6.28 -35.54 -3.14
CA MET A 703 6.62 -34.38 -2.33
C MET A 703 8.08 -33.97 -2.43
N GLU A 704 9.00 -34.97 -2.45
CA GLU A 704 10.43 -34.72 -2.55
C GLU A 704 10.79 -34.11 -3.92
N HIS A 705 10.10 -34.51 -4.99
CA HIS A 705 10.27 -33.91 -6.31
C HIS A 705 9.79 -32.46 -6.34
N LEU A 706 8.62 -32.16 -5.78
CA LEU A 706 8.09 -30.80 -5.71
C LEU A 706 9.00 -29.86 -4.89
N GLU A 707 9.52 -30.35 -3.78
CA GLU A 707 10.49 -29.60 -2.97
C GLU A 707 11.77 -29.30 -3.74
N ASN A 708 12.33 -30.28 -4.41
CA ASN A 708 13.54 -30.12 -5.18
C ASN A 708 13.34 -29.16 -6.37
N ILE A 709 12.22 -29.26 -7.06
CA ILE A 709 11.86 -28.36 -8.17
C ILE A 709 11.66 -26.94 -7.68
N THR A 710 10.90 -26.73 -6.62
CA THR A 710 10.69 -25.41 -6.03
C THR A 710 12.01 -24.80 -5.53
N GLY A 711 12.84 -25.60 -4.88
CA GLY A 711 14.18 -25.19 -4.45
C GLY A 711 15.08 -24.80 -5.64
N ASN A 712 14.99 -25.48 -6.77
CA ASN A 712 15.70 -25.14 -8.00
C ASN A 712 15.19 -23.85 -8.63
N ALA A 713 13.87 -23.65 -8.67
CA ALA A 713 13.25 -22.43 -9.17
C ALA A 713 13.75 -21.20 -8.40
N LEU A 714 13.81 -21.29 -7.08
CA LEU A 714 14.32 -20.23 -6.24
C LEU A 714 15.82 -20.00 -6.38
N ARG A 715 16.62 -21.08 -6.54
CA ARG A 715 18.05 -20.96 -6.86
C ARG A 715 18.27 -20.29 -8.22
N ALA A 716 17.40 -20.51 -9.20
CA ALA A 716 17.47 -19.83 -10.48
C ALA A 716 17.29 -18.29 -10.38
N LEU A 717 16.71 -17.81 -9.30
CA LEU A 717 16.56 -16.38 -9.03
C LEU A 717 17.78 -15.75 -8.31
N ARG A 718 18.67 -16.55 -7.80
CA ARG A 718 19.96 -16.08 -7.26
C ARG A 718 20.95 -15.98 -8.39
#